data_c51af7fb328c8f332c31771b4d2770cd
#
_entry.id   c51af7fb328c8f332c31771b4d2770cd
#
_cell.length_a   1.000
_cell.length_b   1.000
_cell.length_c   1.000
_cell.angle_alpha   90.00
_cell.angle_beta   90.00
_cell.angle_gamma   90.00
#
_symmetry.space_group_name_H-M   'P 1'
#
loop_
_entity.id
_entity.type
_entity.pdbx_description
1 polymer ?
#
loop_
_entity_poly.entity_id
_entity_poly.type
_entity_poly.pdbx_seq_one_letter_code
_entity_poly.pdbx_strand_id
1 'polypeptide(L)'
;MLDRRDFLKLGGATAFAALFGGCDRIPKKIIPFVIPPENTALGESLWYASACRQCPAGCGIVVRVSEGRAKKIEGNPLHPVNRGKLCARGQAGLQALYHPERIGRPLKLSGPRGSGKFAETSWEEALSILLTGLKKLQAAAPASLLMLTEPMRGHRNLVAARFMRAFGSPHRIAWDPFGQDALLAANEAVFGIRDVPEYDIANARYLLSFSGDFLETGISPVHYGRAYGQMRQSRPTVRGKFVHFGPRLSMTAANADVFLPIAPGSEGAAALGIAHVMVREKLTPSAAAAASLWAAGLSRMTPEAVGKATGLLPSDIEAVAHEFAGNAPGIAMAGDGAAGCTNGTYNLAGAALLNALAGNVGRQGGISFPNRLAAFSRFGADAALLLPPPESGFASVRDSVEKMRKGTYRMALLSGSTNPAFSLPAPLKFGEALLSVPQVVSFASFLDETASLSDLVLPVPTFLEEWGDDIAPAGHAGDALSMLQPVVDPFRDTRQMPDILIAAARELGGAVAAALPWAGFRECLEKSYAGMGVNLEAARRDGGVFPGKTPAPRTAPKAQRPSLPVAAEAEFEGDPARYPLFLHVYPSIAHSDGRGANLSWLQELPDPVTTAVWRNWVEVNPKTAETLGLADGDGVVVASPFGSMEAFVVVHPATAPGVVALPLGQGHTRYGTNAANRGGNPFSLLPVKADRGSGAPARQSTRVSLAKAKLAGSLVRTVNVEGQWKYENIL
;
A
#
# COMPACT_ATOMS: atom_id res chain seq x y z
N MET A 1 -26.49 29.16 -57.64
CA MET A 1 -25.65 29.51 -56.48
C MET A 1 -26.26 28.81 -55.26
N LEU A 2 -25.55 27.86 -54.73
CA LEU A 2 -26.00 27.17 -53.51
C LEU A 2 -25.91 28.16 -52.36
N ASP A 3 -27.02 28.36 -51.63
CA ASP A 3 -27.08 29.22 -50.47
C ASP A 3 -26.31 28.57 -49.31
N ARG A 4 -25.72 29.40 -48.39
CA ARG A 4 -24.96 28.94 -47.22
C ARG A 4 -25.74 27.90 -46.37
N ARG A 5 -27.05 28.01 -46.39
CA ARG A 5 -27.94 27.11 -45.67
C ARG A 5 -28.01 25.71 -46.31
N ASP A 6 -27.98 25.65 -47.62
CA ASP A 6 -27.98 24.39 -48.36
C ASP A 6 -26.64 23.69 -48.34
N PHE A 7 -25.54 24.44 -48.28
CA PHE A 7 -24.18 23.91 -48.06
C PHE A 7 -24.05 23.28 -46.68
N LEU A 8 -24.58 23.91 -45.64
CA LEU A 8 -24.57 23.35 -44.29
C LEU A 8 -25.47 22.12 -44.16
N LYS A 9 -26.62 22.05 -44.86
CA LYS A 9 -27.47 20.87 -44.90
C LYS A 9 -26.78 19.70 -45.61
N LEU A 10 -26.12 19.98 -46.75
CA LEU A 10 -25.38 18.95 -47.48
C LEU A 10 -24.16 18.47 -46.71
N GLY A 11 -23.41 19.36 -46.04
CA GLY A 11 -22.28 19.05 -45.19
C GLY A 11 -22.69 18.27 -43.93
N GLY A 12 -23.83 18.62 -43.35
CA GLY A 12 -24.41 17.89 -42.20
C GLY A 12 -24.88 16.48 -42.57
N ALA A 13 -25.54 16.35 -43.76
CA ALA A 13 -26.01 15.05 -44.23
C ALA A 13 -24.86 14.09 -44.61
N THR A 14 -23.78 14.63 -45.23
CA THR A 14 -22.59 13.83 -45.55
C THR A 14 -21.78 13.46 -44.29
N ALA A 15 -21.67 14.34 -43.31
CA ALA A 15 -21.04 14.02 -42.03
C ALA A 15 -21.86 12.98 -41.22
N PHE A 16 -23.20 13.09 -41.28
CA PHE A 16 -24.09 12.12 -40.67
C PHE A 16 -24.02 10.74 -41.33
N ALA A 17 -24.00 10.71 -42.67
CA ALA A 17 -23.82 9.46 -43.41
C ALA A 17 -22.43 8.82 -43.22
N ALA A 18 -21.37 9.61 -43.05
CA ALA A 18 -20.04 9.11 -42.71
C ALA A 18 -19.91 8.56 -41.31
N LEU A 19 -20.65 9.13 -40.33
CA LEU A 19 -20.68 8.67 -38.95
C LEU A 19 -21.47 7.35 -38.79
N PHE A 20 -22.47 7.12 -39.60
CA PHE A 20 -23.29 5.90 -39.52
C PHE A 20 -22.92 4.82 -40.56
N GLY A 21 -22.22 5.17 -41.63
CA GLY A 21 -21.80 4.21 -42.65
C GLY A 21 -20.45 3.54 -42.41
N GLY A 22 -19.66 4.01 -41.44
CA GLY A 22 -18.29 3.56 -41.21
C GLY A 22 -18.08 2.44 -40.19
N CYS A 23 -19.09 2.07 -39.43
CA CYS A 23 -18.89 1.16 -38.28
C CYS A 23 -19.19 -0.34 -38.52
N ASP A 24 -19.57 -0.74 -39.73
CA ASP A 24 -20.08 -2.08 -39.95
C ASP A 24 -19.20 -3.05 -40.76
N ARG A 25 -17.92 -2.71 -40.94
CA ARG A 25 -16.99 -3.62 -41.65
C ARG A 25 -15.66 -3.79 -40.94
N ILE A 26 -15.65 -4.03 -39.68
CA ILE A 26 -14.56 -4.81 -39.08
C ILE A 26 -14.94 -6.26 -39.33
N PRO A 27 -14.17 -7.03 -40.13
CA PRO A 27 -14.42 -8.45 -40.28
C PRO A 27 -14.23 -9.08 -38.89
N LYS A 28 -15.33 -9.36 -38.19
CA LYS A 28 -15.31 -10.19 -37.01
C LYS A 28 -14.90 -11.58 -37.48
N LYS A 29 -13.60 -11.88 -37.48
CA LYS A 29 -13.15 -13.24 -37.58
C LYS A 29 -13.61 -13.93 -36.30
N ILE A 30 -14.75 -14.60 -36.39
CA ILE A 30 -15.21 -15.54 -35.36
C ILE A 30 -14.25 -16.71 -35.44
N ILE A 31 -13.31 -16.81 -34.50
CA ILE A 31 -12.53 -18.01 -34.29
C ILE A 31 -13.41 -18.88 -33.41
N PRO A 32 -14.01 -19.98 -33.95
CA PRO A 32 -14.85 -20.84 -33.14
C PRO A 32 -14.00 -21.52 -32.05
N PHE A 33 -14.57 -21.68 -30.88
CA PHE A 33 -13.94 -22.54 -29.86
C PHE A 33 -13.91 -23.99 -30.38
N VAL A 34 -12.81 -24.65 -30.18
CA VAL A 34 -12.72 -26.12 -30.43
C VAL A 34 -13.64 -26.86 -29.42
N ILE A 35 -13.71 -26.36 -28.20
CA ILE A 35 -14.66 -26.76 -27.16
C ILE A 35 -15.25 -25.48 -26.58
N PRO A 36 -16.51 -25.13 -26.83
CA PRO A 36 -17.13 -23.95 -26.27
C PRO A 36 -17.30 -24.10 -24.75
N PRO A 37 -17.04 -23.04 -23.97
CA PRO A 37 -17.33 -23.07 -22.54
C PRO A 37 -18.83 -23.33 -22.29
N GLU A 38 -19.14 -24.18 -21.33
CA GLU A 38 -20.52 -24.44 -20.94
C GLU A 38 -21.20 -23.14 -20.46
N ASN A 39 -22.49 -22.97 -20.81
CA ASN A 39 -23.32 -21.83 -20.40
C ASN A 39 -22.87 -20.44 -20.90
N THR A 40 -22.16 -20.33 -22.01
CA THR A 40 -21.80 -19.06 -22.62
C THR A 40 -22.56 -18.81 -23.90
N ALA A 41 -23.31 -17.70 -23.99
CA ALA A 41 -23.86 -17.22 -25.24
C ALA A 41 -22.82 -16.37 -25.98
N LEU A 42 -22.64 -16.62 -27.28
CA LEU A 42 -21.71 -15.86 -28.12
C LEU A 42 -22.12 -14.38 -28.15
N GLY A 43 -21.17 -13.49 -27.86
CA GLY A 43 -21.40 -12.06 -27.85
C GLY A 43 -21.97 -11.46 -26.56
N GLU A 44 -22.43 -12.29 -25.62
CA GLU A 44 -22.86 -11.84 -24.31
C GLU A 44 -21.69 -11.72 -23.31
N SER A 45 -21.78 -10.75 -22.44
CA SER A 45 -20.81 -10.57 -21.35
C SER A 45 -21.46 -10.82 -20.01
N LEU A 46 -20.81 -11.64 -19.20
CA LEU A 46 -21.19 -11.87 -17.82
C LEU A 46 -20.35 -10.99 -16.90
N TRP A 47 -20.93 -10.57 -15.78
CA TRP A 47 -20.26 -9.77 -14.77
C TRP A 47 -20.20 -10.53 -13.46
N TYR A 48 -18.99 -10.70 -12.93
CA TYR A 48 -18.75 -11.38 -11.66
C TYR A 48 -18.21 -10.39 -10.64
N ALA A 49 -18.84 -10.32 -9.48
CA ALA A 49 -18.33 -9.53 -8.37
C ALA A 49 -17.20 -10.28 -7.64
N SER A 50 -16.18 -9.56 -7.22
CA SER A 50 -15.02 -10.08 -6.50
C SER A 50 -14.32 -8.94 -5.73
N ALA A 51 -13.10 -9.16 -5.22
CA ALA A 51 -12.28 -8.15 -4.57
C ALA A 51 -10.88 -8.07 -5.17
N CYS A 52 -10.35 -6.85 -5.28
CA CYS A 52 -9.00 -6.58 -5.77
C CYS A 52 -7.96 -6.86 -4.68
N ARG A 53 -6.89 -7.59 -5.04
CA ARG A 53 -5.73 -7.87 -4.18
C ARG A 53 -4.42 -7.25 -4.68
N GLN A 54 -4.47 -6.24 -5.56
CA GLN A 54 -3.27 -5.56 -6.05
C GLN A 54 -2.59 -4.68 -4.98
N CYS A 55 -3.29 -4.34 -3.91
CA CYS A 55 -2.76 -3.63 -2.76
C CYS A 55 -3.65 -3.88 -1.52
N PRO A 56 -3.24 -3.44 -0.32
CA PRO A 56 -4.01 -3.66 0.91
C PRO A 56 -5.36 -2.94 0.99
N ALA A 57 -5.72 -2.06 0.05
CA ALA A 57 -6.95 -1.25 0.13
C ALA A 57 -8.26 -2.05 0.09
N GLY A 58 -8.27 -3.29 -0.45
CA GLY A 58 -9.43 -4.17 -0.41
C GLY A 58 -10.65 -3.67 -1.19
N CYS A 59 -10.44 -3.05 -2.37
CA CYS A 59 -11.52 -2.53 -3.21
C CYS A 59 -12.39 -3.67 -3.77
N GLY A 60 -13.71 -3.52 -3.71
CA GLY A 60 -14.62 -4.41 -4.43
C GLY A 60 -14.58 -4.17 -5.94
N ILE A 61 -14.62 -5.24 -6.71
CA ILE A 61 -14.58 -5.18 -8.17
C ILE A 61 -15.74 -5.95 -8.80
N VAL A 62 -16.06 -5.59 -10.03
CA VAL A 62 -16.85 -6.39 -10.96
C VAL A 62 -16.02 -6.64 -12.21
N VAL A 63 -16.03 -7.87 -12.68
CA VAL A 63 -15.18 -8.31 -13.79
C VAL A 63 -16.06 -8.73 -14.94
N ARG A 64 -15.87 -8.11 -16.10
CA ARG A 64 -16.52 -8.49 -17.33
C ARG A 64 -15.82 -9.70 -17.94
N VAL A 65 -16.57 -10.76 -18.10
CA VAL A 65 -16.12 -12.00 -18.74
C VAL A 65 -16.92 -12.20 -20.03
N SER A 66 -16.22 -12.37 -21.13
CA SER A 66 -16.82 -12.70 -22.43
C SER A 66 -16.13 -13.97 -22.94
N GLU A 67 -16.92 -14.93 -23.32
CA GLU A 67 -16.44 -16.19 -23.88
C GLU A 67 -15.38 -16.88 -22.98
N GLY A 68 -15.64 -16.95 -21.68
CA GLY A 68 -14.76 -17.54 -20.67
C GLY A 68 -13.49 -16.76 -20.39
N ARG A 69 -13.35 -15.51 -20.91
CA ARG A 69 -12.17 -14.66 -20.70
C ARG A 69 -12.52 -13.38 -19.98
N ALA A 70 -11.79 -13.08 -18.92
CA ALA A 70 -11.86 -11.78 -18.27
C ALA A 70 -11.33 -10.69 -19.21
N LYS A 71 -12.13 -9.68 -19.48
CA LYS A 71 -11.83 -8.62 -20.47
C LYS A 71 -11.64 -7.24 -19.83
N LYS A 72 -12.27 -7.00 -18.67
CA LYS A 72 -12.23 -5.70 -17.99
C LYS A 72 -12.51 -5.87 -16.51
N ILE A 73 -11.82 -5.09 -15.69
CA ILE A 73 -12.08 -4.96 -14.26
C ILE A 73 -12.62 -3.57 -14.01
N GLU A 74 -13.74 -3.46 -13.29
CA GLU A 74 -14.31 -2.20 -12.84
C GLU A 74 -14.53 -2.23 -11.32
N GLY A 75 -14.72 -1.06 -10.70
CA GLY A 75 -15.11 -0.99 -9.29
C GLY A 75 -16.54 -1.47 -9.09
N ASN A 76 -16.79 -2.19 -8.00
CA ASN A 76 -18.12 -2.61 -7.62
C ASN A 76 -18.91 -1.42 -7.02
N PRO A 77 -20.04 -1.00 -7.63
CA PRO A 77 -20.85 0.13 -7.13
C PRO A 77 -21.43 -0.10 -5.73
N LEU A 78 -21.70 -1.35 -5.37
CA LEU A 78 -22.28 -1.73 -4.07
C LEU A 78 -21.23 -1.70 -2.94
N HIS A 79 -19.94 -1.80 -3.28
CA HIS A 79 -18.91 -1.95 -2.28
C HIS A 79 -18.64 -0.64 -1.54
N PRO A 80 -18.70 -0.59 -0.19
CA PRO A 80 -18.63 0.66 0.57
C PRO A 80 -17.29 1.40 0.46
N VAL A 81 -16.18 0.68 0.24
CA VAL A 81 -14.85 1.28 0.13
C VAL A 81 -14.72 2.15 -1.11
N ASN A 82 -15.01 1.62 -2.28
CA ASN A 82 -14.68 2.27 -3.56
C ASN A 82 -15.91 2.71 -4.38
N ARG A 83 -17.10 2.20 -4.10
CA ARG A 83 -18.38 2.61 -4.73
C ARG A 83 -18.26 2.82 -6.24
N GLY A 84 -17.81 1.80 -6.93
CA GLY A 84 -17.69 1.80 -8.39
C GLY A 84 -16.42 2.41 -8.96
N LYS A 85 -15.50 2.92 -8.14
CA LYS A 85 -14.22 3.47 -8.60
C LYS A 85 -13.09 2.44 -8.47
N LEU A 86 -12.07 2.57 -9.34
CA LEU A 86 -10.90 1.68 -9.31
C LEU A 86 -9.65 2.44 -9.80
N CYS A 87 -8.50 2.14 -9.21
CA CYS A 87 -7.23 2.76 -9.57
C CYS A 87 -6.53 2.00 -10.72
N ALA A 88 -5.47 2.59 -11.28
CA ALA A 88 -4.69 1.99 -12.37
C ALA A 88 -4.14 0.59 -12.01
N ARG A 89 -3.65 0.39 -10.76
CA ARG A 89 -3.19 -0.94 -10.30
C ARG A 89 -4.31 -1.98 -10.32
N GLY A 90 -5.51 -1.61 -9.89
CA GLY A 90 -6.67 -2.51 -9.95
C GLY A 90 -7.05 -2.87 -11.38
N GLN A 91 -6.97 -1.91 -12.33
CA GLN A 91 -7.16 -2.16 -13.76
C GLN A 91 -6.09 -3.11 -14.31
N ALA A 92 -4.82 -2.89 -13.95
CA ALA A 92 -3.70 -3.72 -14.39
C ALA A 92 -3.72 -5.15 -13.83
N GLY A 93 -4.53 -5.44 -12.82
CA GLY A 93 -4.73 -6.79 -12.30
C GLY A 93 -5.14 -7.81 -13.37
N LEU A 94 -5.76 -7.34 -14.47
CA LEU A 94 -6.07 -8.19 -15.62
C LEU A 94 -4.80 -8.72 -16.30
N GLN A 95 -3.73 -7.94 -16.38
CA GLN A 95 -2.45 -8.39 -16.92
C GLN A 95 -1.80 -9.49 -16.08
N ALA A 96 -1.97 -9.46 -14.77
CA ALA A 96 -1.45 -10.51 -13.90
C ALA A 96 -2.05 -11.87 -14.25
N LEU A 97 -3.35 -11.91 -14.60
CA LEU A 97 -4.04 -13.14 -15.01
C LEU A 97 -3.42 -13.77 -16.27
N TYR A 98 -3.15 -12.93 -17.29
CA TYR A 98 -2.69 -13.39 -18.61
C TYR A 98 -1.17 -13.28 -18.79
N HIS A 99 -0.42 -12.98 -17.73
CA HIS A 99 1.02 -12.78 -17.83
C HIS A 99 1.73 -14.06 -18.30
N PRO A 100 2.56 -14.01 -19.35
CA PRO A 100 3.19 -15.21 -19.92
C PRO A 100 4.18 -15.89 -18.95
N GLU A 101 4.83 -15.10 -18.09
CA GLU A 101 5.84 -15.58 -17.13
C GLU A 101 5.25 -16.03 -15.79
N ARG A 102 3.93 -16.20 -15.70
CA ARG A 102 3.32 -16.85 -14.53
C ARG A 102 3.81 -18.29 -14.41
N ILE A 103 4.12 -18.68 -13.18
CA ILE A 103 4.47 -20.06 -12.87
C ILE A 103 3.27 -20.95 -13.16
N GLY A 104 3.46 -21.91 -14.07
CA GLY A 104 2.38 -22.78 -14.57
C GLY A 104 2.27 -24.11 -13.87
N ARG A 105 3.34 -24.55 -13.20
CA ARG A 105 3.45 -25.84 -12.50
C ARG A 105 4.38 -25.70 -11.31
N PRO A 106 4.35 -26.61 -10.33
CA PRO A 106 5.32 -26.60 -9.25
C PRO A 106 6.76 -26.64 -9.75
N LEU A 107 7.64 -25.89 -9.10
CA LEU A 107 9.05 -25.76 -9.44
C LEU A 107 9.91 -26.29 -8.30
N LYS A 108 10.79 -27.24 -8.62
CA LYS A 108 11.80 -27.80 -7.71
C LYS A 108 13.16 -27.25 -8.06
N LEU A 109 13.93 -26.84 -7.06
CA LEU A 109 15.30 -26.38 -7.25
C LEU A 109 16.15 -27.46 -7.95
N SER A 110 16.77 -27.11 -9.08
CA SER A 110 17.60 -28.01 -9.89
C SER A 110 19.08 -27.62 -9.92
N GLY A 111 19.43 -26.44 -9.36
CA GLY A 111 20.77 -25.92 -9.24
C GLY A 111 21.21 -25.75 -7.78
N PRO A 112 22.37 -25.12 -7.54
CA PRO A 112 22.76 -24.71 -6.19
C PRO A 112 21.70 -23.78 -5.55
N ARG A 113 21.56 -23.83 -4.24
CA ARG A 113 20.66 -22.95 -3.51
C ARG A 113 20.99 -21.47 -3.79
N GLY A 114 19.96 -20.66 -4.02
CA GLY A 114 20.11 -19.26 -4.39
C GLY A 114 20.42 -19.01 -5.87
N SER A 115 20.66 -20.05 -6.68
CA SER A 115 20.88 -19.90 -8.13
C SER A 115 19.65 -19.42 -8.90
N GLY A 116 18.47 -19.65 -8.37
CA GLY A 116 17.20 -19.42 -9.07
C GLY A 116 16.99 -20.35 -10.28
N LYS A 117 17.69 -21.50 -10.33
CA LYS A 117 17.52 -22.52 -11.37
C LYS A 117 16.54 -23.59 -10.90
N PHE A 118 15.43 -23.71 -11.60
CA PHE A 118 14.36 -24.63 -11.27
C PHE A 118 14.05 -25.56 -12.43
N ALA A 119 13.51 -26.74 -12.09
CA ALA A 119 12.86 -27.63 -13.02
C ALA A 119 11.37 -27.78 -12.63
N GLU A 120 10.50 -27.89 -13.61
CA GLU A 120 9.09 -28.23 -13.37
C GLU A 120 8.99 -29.63 -12.75
N THR A 121 8.02 -29.79 -11.84
CA THR A 121 7.69 -31.07 -11.23
C THR A 121 6.17 -31.24 -11.14
N SER A 122 5.72 -32.46 -10.83
CA SER A 122 4.30 -32.73 -10.62
C SER A 122 3.82 -32.19 -9.25
N TRP A 123 2.51 -31.95 -9.11
CA TRP A 123 1.91 -31.64 -7.82
C TRP A 123 2.07 -32.77 -6.80
N GLU A 124 2.07 -34.01 -7.25
CA GLU A 124 2.26 -35.18 -6.40
C GLU A 124 3.66 -35.16 -5.77
N GLU A 125 4.72 -34.99 -6.58
CA GLU A 125 6.09 -34.88 -6.10
C GLU A 125 6.27 -33.65 -5.21
N ALA A 126 5.75 -32.49 -5.62
CA ALA A 126 5.86 -31.24 -4.86
C ALA A 126 5.20 -31.34 -3.47
N LEU A 127 4.01 -31.92 -3.38
CA LEU A 127 3.32 -32.15 -2.11
C LEU A 127 4.04 -33.22 -1.28
N SER A 128 4.60 -34.23 -1.88
CA SER A 128 5.42 -35.27 -1.18
C SER A 128 6.65 -34.61 -0.52
N ILE A 129 7.35 -33.72 -1.22
CA ILE A 129 8.49 -32.96 -0.68
C ILE A 129 8.05 -32.07 0.52
N LEU A 130 6.97 -31.32 0.36
CA LEU A 130 6.41 -30.46 1.42
C LEU A 130 6.03 -31.31 2.65
N LEU A 131 5.26 -32.36 2.46
CA LEU A 131 4.75 -33.23 3.53
C LEU A 131 5.86 -33.97 4.25
N THR A 132 6.87 -34.46 3.53
CA THR A 132 8.05 -35.12 4.14
C THR A 132 8.76 -34.15 5.08
N GLY A 133 8.98 -32.91 4.65
CA GLY A 133 9.57 -31.86 5.48
C GLY A 133 8.73 -31.54 6.71
N LEU A 134 7.43 -31.35 6.52
CA LEU A 134 6.50 -31.04 7.60
C LEU A 134 6.39 -32.20 8.63
N LYS A 135 6.23 -33.45 8.19
CA LYS A 135 6.18 -34.64 9.07
C LYS A 135 7.45 -34.79 9.90
N LYS A 136 8.61 -34.64 9.26
CA LYS A 136 9.91 -34.67 9.97
C LYS A 136 10.01 -33.57 11.02
N LEU A 137 9.55 -32.35 10.67
CA LEU A 137 9.62 -31.20 11.56
C LEU A 137 8.62 -31.35 12.72
N GLN A 138 7.39 -31.80 12.45
CA GLN A 138 6.35 -32.04 13.45
C GLN A 138 6.82 -33.02 14.53
N ALA A 139 7.53 -34.09 14.13
CA ALA A 139 8.03 -35.10 15.04
C ALA A 139 9.23 -34.64 15.89
N ALA A 140 10.11 -33.78 15.34
CA ALA A 140 11.39 -33.44 15.98
C ALA A 140 11.43 -32.05 16.62
N ALA A 141 10.86 -31.03 15.95
CA ALA A 141 11.01 -29.64 16.36
C ALA A 141 9.92 -28.73 15.75
N PRO A 142 8.63 -28.91 16.10
CA PRO A 142 7.53 -28.18 15.45
C PRO A 142 7.65 -26.66 15.58
N ALA A 143 8.21 -26.15 16.66
CA ALA A 143 8.48 -24.72 16.85
C ALA A 143 9.52 -24.13 15.87
N SER A 144 10.24 -24.96 15.08
CA SER A 144 11.21 -24.50 14.10
C SER A 144 10.61 -24.25 12.71
N LEU A 145 9.28 -24.24 12.56
CA LEU A 145 8.58 -23.83 11.34
C LEU A 145 8.38 -22.32 11.38
N LEU A 146 8.85 -21.61 10.34
CA LEU A 146 8.54 -20.20 10.09
C LEU A 146 7.45 -20.08 9.01
N MET A 147 6.48 -19.19 9.19
CA MET A 147 5.61 -18.73 8.12
C MET A 147 5.75 -17.21 7.98
N LEU A 148 6.22 -16.74 6.81
CA LEU A 148 6.38 -15.33 6.49
C LEU A 148 5.45 -14.95 5.34
N THR A 149 4.57 -14.00 5.59
CA THR A 149 3.51 -13.62 4.67
C THR A 149 3.37 -12.10 4.57
N GLU A 150 2.54 -11.62 3.65
CA GLU A 150 1.91 -10.30 3.76
C GLU A 150 0.93 -10.28 4.94
N PRO A 151 0.48 -9.08 5.38
CA PRO A 151 -0.64 -8.98 6.33
C PRO A 151 -1.92 -9.56 5.72
N MET A 152 -2.18 -10.85 5.97
CA MET A 152 -3.37 -11.54 5.50
C MET A 152 -4.60 -11.17 6.33
N ARG A 153 -5.77 -11.14 5.68
CA ARG A 153 -7.09 -10.90 6.29
C ARG A 153 -8.06 -11.99 5.89
N GLY A 154 -9.23 -12.03 6.55
CA GLY A 154 -10.28 -13.00 6.27
C GLY A 154 -9.91 -14.44 6.59
N HIS A 155 -10.62 -15.38 5.98
CA HIS A 155 -10.44 -16.80 6.25
C HIS A 155 -9.09 -17.36 5.80
N ARG A 156 -8.40 -16.73 4.85
CA ARG A 156 -7.02 -17.09 4.52
C ARG A 156 -6.09 -16.90 5.72
N ASN A 157 -6.26 -15.80 6.46
CA ASN A 157 -5.57 -15.56 7.72
C ASN A 157 -5.92 -16.61 8.79
N LEU A 158 -7.21 -16.93 8.89
CA LEU A 158 -7.71 -17.94 9.84
C LEU A 158 -7.09 -19.31 9.58
N VAL A 159 -7.08 -19.79 8.34
CA VAL A 159 -6.48 -21.08 7.97
C VAL A 159 -4.99 -21.11 8.32
N ALA A 160 -4.23 -20.09 7.95
CA ALA A 160 -2.80 -19.99 8.25
C ALA A 160 -2.55 -19.97 9.78
N ALA A 161 -3.35 -19.20 10.52
CA ALA A 161 -3.23 -19.11 11.97
C ALA A 161 -3.54 -20.45 12.69
N ARG A 162 -4.62 -21.12 12.28
CA ARG A 162 -4.99 -22.43 12.83
C ARG A 162 -3.96 -23.50 12.49
N PHE A 163 -3.45 -23.50 11.25
CA PHE A 163 -2.40 -24.42 10.83
C PHE A 163 -1.16 -24.28 11.70
N MET A 164 -0.59 -23.08 11.79
CA MET A 164 0.64 -22.81 12.56
C MET A 164 0.47 -23.12 14.05
N ARG A 165 -0.66 -22.69 14.63
CA ARG A 165 -0.96 -22.97 16.05
C ARG A 165 -1.08 -24.47 16.34
N ALA A 166 -1.82 -25.21 15.51
CA ALA A 166 -2.01 -26.66 15.69
C ALA A 166 -0.76 -27.46 15.36
N PHE A 167 0.08 -26.97 14.44
CA PHE A 167 1.38 -27.53 14.16
C PHE A 167 2.37 -27.38 15.32
N GLY A 168 2.15 -26.40 16.20
CA GLY A 168 2.99 -26.12 17.36
C GLY A 168 4.08 -25.08 17.14
N SER A 169 3.93 -24.22 16.10
CA SER A 169 4.87 -23.13 15.88
C SER A 169 4.23 -21.75 16.16
N PRO A 170 4.89 -20.91 16.99
CA PRO A 170 4.47 -19.53 17.22
C PRO A 170 4.93 -18.56 16.10
N HIS A 171 5.82 -18.99 15.20
CA HIS A 171 6.53 -18.12 14.30
C HIS A 171 5.76 -17.84 13.01
N ARG A 172 4.74 -17.00 13.11
CA ARG A 172 3.99 -16.47 11.98
C ARG A 172 4.18 -14.97 11.90
N ILE A 173 4.90 -14.51 10.89
CA ILE A 173 5.36 -13.13 10.72
C ILE A 173 4.71 -12.54 9.47
N ALA A 174 4.27 -11.28 9.56
CA ALA A 174 3.82 -10.50 8.41
C ALA A 174 4.84 -9.40 8.09
N TRP A 175 5.12 -9.23 6.80
CA TRP A 175 5.92 -8.12 6.31
C TRP A 175 5.15 -7.25 5.33
N ASP A 176 5.08 -5.95 5.65
CA ASP A 176 4.63 -4.88 4.77
C ASP A 176 5.54 -3.67 5.02
N PRO A 177 6.29 -3.18 4.01
CA PRO A 177 7.17 -2.03 4.19
C PRO A 177 6.40 -0.73 4.53
N PHE A 178 5.09 -0.69 4.30
CA PHE A 178 4.20 0.44 4.58
C PHE A 178 3.16 0.12 5.66
N GLY A 179 3.52 -0.72 6.63
CA GLY A 179 2.67 -1.06 7.77
C GLY A 179 2.25 0.16 8.59
N GLN A 180 1.14 0.02 9.31
CA GLN A 180 0.53 1.13 10.06
C GLN A 180 0.98 1.21 11.53
N ASP A 181 2.09 0.55 11.91
CA ASP A 181 2.51 0.41 13.30
C ASP A 181 2.72 1.78 13.99
N ALA A 182 3.32 2.74 13.29
CA ALA A 182 3.51 4.10 13.82
C ALA A 182 2.18 4.83 14.05
N LEU A 183 1.20 4.67 13.15
CA LEU A 183 -0.13 5.25 13.30
C LEU A 183 -0.90 4.62 14.46
N LEU A 184 -0.82 3.30 14.60
CA LEU A 184 -1.44 2.56 15.71
C LEU A 184 -0.86 3.02 17.05
N ALA A 185 0.46 3.16 17.16
CA ALA A 185 1.14 3.63 18.37
C ALA A 185 0.82 5.09 18.69
N ALA A 186 0.75 5.97 17.68
CA ALA A 186 0.39 7.36 17.85
C ALA A 186 -1.05 7.53 18.37
N ASN A 187 -2.00 6.78 17.81
CA ASN A 187 -3.40 6.82 18.26
C ASN A 187 -3.56 6.24 19.67
N GLU A 188 -2.81 5.17 19.98
CA GLU A 188 -2.77 4.63 21.35
C GLU A 188 -2.25 5.65 22.35
N ALA A 189 -1.18 6.38 22.01
CA ALA A 189 -0.60 7.42 22.87
C ALA A 189 -1.56 8.60 23.10
N VAL A 190 -2.27 9.05 22.06
CA VAL A 190 -3.14 10.25 22.15
C VAL A 190 -4.56 9.91 22.62
N PHE A 191 -5.12 8.80 22.11
CA PHE A 191 -6.53 8.44 22.33
C PHE A 191 -6.72 7.21 23.23
N GLY A 192 -5.65 6.47 23.58
CA GLY A 192 -5.75 5.18 24.26
C GLY A 192 -6.37 4.09 23.38
N ILE A 193 -6.40 4.28 22.06
CA ILE A 193 -7.00 3.37 21.09
C ILE A 193 -5.94 2.96 20.07
N ARG A 194 -5.53 1.69 20.07
CA ARG A 194 -4.60 1.13 19.09
C ARG A 194 -5.37 0.66 17.87
N ASP A 195 -5.78 1.60 17.03
CA ASP A 195 -6.51 1.34 15.78
C ASP A 195 -6.28 2.45 14.76
N VAL A 196 -6.63 2.19 13.50
CA VAL A 196 -6.61 3.18 12.42
C VAL A 196 -7.95 3.93 12.44
N PRO A 197 -7.97 5.27 12.53
CA PRO A 197 -9.21 6.01 12.51
C PRO A 197 -9.84 6.03 11.12
N GLU A 198 -11.14 6.16 11.09
CA GLU A 198 -11.88 6.57 9.91
C GLU A 198 -11.77 8.09 9.76
N TYR A 199 -11.36 8.55 8.56
CA TYR A 199 -11.27 9.96 8.21
C TYR A 199 -12.47 10.33 7.33
N ASP A 200 -13.44 11.07 7.88
CA ASP A 200 -14.64 11.53 7.14
C ASP A 200 -14.33 12.77 6.29
N ILE A 201 -13.39 12.62 5.36
CA ILE A 201 -12.92 13.68 4.45
C ILE A 201 -14.09 14.29 3.66
N ALA A 202 -15.09 13.48 3.26
CA ALA A 202 -16.22 13.94 2.46
C ALA A 202 -17.01 15.07 3.12
N ASN A 203 -17.10 15.09 4.45
CA ASN A 203 -17.83 16.08 5.23
C ASN A 203 -16.92 17.12 5.90
N ALA A 204 -15.61 16.98 5.79
CA ALA A 204 -14.67 17.96 6.35
C ALA A 204 -14.75 19.32 5.64
N ARG A 205 -14.50 20.40 6.38
CA ARG A 205 -14.38 21.77 5.87
C ARG A 205 -12.93 22.22 5.74
N TYR A 206 -12.06 21.60 6.50
CA TYR A 206 -10.63 21.86 6.48
C TYR A 206 -9.85 20.55 6.60
N LEU A 207 -8.83 20.37 5.77
CA LEU A 207 -7.97 19.19 5.78
C LEU A 207 -6.52 19.63 5.94
N LEU A 208 -5.84 19.12 6.96
CA LEU A 208 -4.39 19.18 7.13
C LEU A 208 -3.79 17.81 6.81
N SER A 209 -2.76 17.77 6.00
CA SER A 209 -1.99 16.56 5.74
C SER A 209 -0.51 16.80 5.95
N PHE A 210 0.15 15.93 6.73
CA PHE A 210 1.57 15.97 7.03
C PHE A 210 2.25 14.78 6.36
N SER A 211 2.89 15.00 5.22
CA SER A 211 3.52 13.96 4.38
C SER A 211 2.63 12.73 4.16
N GLY A 212 1.32 12.97 3.99
CA GLY A 212 0.30 11.94 3.81
C GLY A 212 -0.18 11.88 2.38
N ASP A 213 0.38 10.97 1.57
CA ASP A 213 0.05 10.81 0.15
C ASP A 213 -1.24 9.99 -0.06
N PHE A 214 -2.34 10.44 0.57
CA PHE A 214 -3.60 9.70 0.63
C PHE A 214 -4.34 9.58 -0.71
N LEU A 215 -4.05 10.43 -1.70
CA LEU A 215 -4.62 10.32 -3.05
C LEU A 215 -3.84 9.35 -3.95
N GLU A 216 -2.63 8.94 -3.55
CA GLU A 216 -1.74 8.07 -4.34
C GLU A 216 -1.62 6.66 -3.75
N THR A 217 -1.06 6.56 -2.55
CA THR A 217 -0.55 5.32 -1.96
C THR A 217 -0.92 5.12 -0.50
N GLY A 218 -1.75 5.99 0.06
CA GLY A 218 -2.26 5.85 1.42
C GLY A 218 -3.10 4.58 1.62
N ILE A 219 -3.68 4.41 2.80
CA ILE A 219 -4.41 3.21 3.22
C ILE A 219 -5.48 2.77 2.21
N SER A 220 -6.22 3.73 1.63
CA SER A 220 -7.26 3.48 0.64
C SER A 220 -7.40 4.66 -0.35
N PRO A 221 -6.48 4.78 -1.33
CA PRO A 221 -6.44 5.96 -2.20
C PRO A 221 -7.72 6.16 -3.01
N VAL A 222 -8.38 5.08 -3.43
CA VAL A 222 -9.66 5.17 -4.17
C VAL A 222 -10.77 5.72 -3.29
N HIS A 223 -10.86 5.27 -2.04
CA HIS A 223 -11.82 5.80 -1.07
C HIS A 223 -11.56 7.28 -0.78
N TYR A 224 -10.32 7.62 -0.47
CA TYR A 224 -9.95 8.99 -0.13
C TYR A 224 -10.05 9.95 -1.31
N GLY A 225 -9.68 9.50 -2.54
CA GLY A 225 -9.86 10.29 -3.75
C GLY A 225 -11.32 10.63 -4.02
N ARG A 226 -12.23 9.67 -3.81
CA ARG A 226 -13.67 9.90 -3.90
C ARG A 226 -14.16 10.87 -2.81
N ALA A 227 -13.75 10.64 -1.55
CA ALA A 227 -14.14 11.49 -0.43
C ALA A 227 -13.61 12.93 -0.60
N TYR A 228 -12.38 13.07 -1.10
CA TYR A 228 -11.80 14.36 -1.45
C TYR A 228 -12.61 15.09 -2.53
N GLY A 229 -12.98 14.39 -3.61
CA GLY A 229 -13.86 14.98 -4.63
C GLY A 229 -15.19 15.47 -4.07
N GLN A 230 -15.79 14.75 -3.11
CA GLN A 230 -16.99 15.17 -2.41
C GLN A 230 -16.75 16.41 -1.54
N MET A 231 -15.63 16.48 -0.81
CA MET A 231 -15.23 17.64 -0.02
C MET A 231 -15.09 18.89 -0.90
N ARG A 232 -14.59 18.75 -2.12
CA ARG A 232 -14.26 19.87 -3.01
C ARG A 232 -15.43 20.37 -3.86
N GLN A 233 -16.34 19.48 -4.27
CA GLN A 233 -17.31 19.79 -5.32
C GLN A 233 -18.77 19.47 -4.97
N SER A 234 -19.03 18.58 -4.01
CA SER A 234 -20.40 18.05 -3.82
C SER A 234 -21.29 18.87 -2.89
N ARG A 235 -20.80 19.95 -2.33
CA ARG A 235 -21.55 20.85 -1.45
C ARG A 235 -21.69 22.25 -2.09
N PRO A 236 -22.90 22.70 -2.44
CA PRO A 236 -23.09 23.91 -3.25
C PRO A 236 -22.48 25.19 -2.68
N THR A 237 -22.42 25.32 -1.34
CA THR A 237 -21.98 26.55 -0.66
C THR A 237 -20.68 26.37 0.14
N VAL A 238 -20.14 25.14 0.20
CA VAL A 238 -18.98 24.85 1.05
C VAL A 238 -17.95 24.06 0.24
N ARG A 239 -16.87 24.72 -0.16
CA ARG A 239 -15.67 24.07 -0.65
C ARG A 239 -14.69 23.91 0.51
N GLY A 240 -14.34 22.66 0.87
CA GLY A 240 -13.35 22.41 1.91
C GLY A 240 -11.97 22.92 1.50
N LYS A 241 -11.21 23.54 2.42
CA LYS A 241 -9.81 23.95 2.21
C LYS A 241 -8.87 22.80 2.52
N PHE A 242 -7.78 22.66 1.77
CA PHE A 242 -6.76 21.65 1.97
C PHE A 242 -5.37 22.27 2.04
N VAL A 243 -4.65 22.02 3.14
CA VAL A 243 -3.25 22.41 3.34
C VAL A 243 -2.39 21.16 3.52
N HIS A 244 -1.31 21.07 2.75
CA HIS A 244 -0.37 19.96 2.80
C HIS A 244 1.03 20.42 3.22
N PHE A 245 1.62 19.69 4.16
CA PHE A 245 3.01 19.83 4.59
C PHE A 245 3.79 18.61 4.14
N GLY A 246 4.94 18.80 3.49
CA GLY A 246 5.75 17.67 3.05
C GLY A 246 7.04 18.08 2.32
N PRO A 247 8.00 17.17 2.16
CA PRO A 247 9.30 17.48 1.56
C PRO A 247 9.28 17.50 0.02
N ARG A 248 8.19 17.04 -0.61
CA ARG A 248 8.04 16.96 -2.07
C ARG A 248 6.62 17.26 -2.53
N LEU A 249 6.47 17.70 -3.78
CA LEU A 249 5.16 17.80 -4.41
C LEU A 249 4.69 16.41 -4.89
N SER A 250 3.84 15.77 -4.13
CA SER A 250 3.13 14.56 -4.54
C SER A 250 1.85 14.92 -5.31
N MET A 251 1.17 13.95 -5.92
CA MET A 251 -0.18 14.18 -6.47
C MET A 251 -1.12 14.70 -5.38
N THR A 252 -0.98 14.24 -4.14
CA THR A 252 -1.74 14.74 -3.00
C THR A 252 -1.42 16.21 -2.74
N ALA A 253 -0.15 16.57 -2.67
CA ALA A 253 0.30 17.94 -2.46
C ALA A 253 -0.13 18.88 -3.60
N ALA A 254 -0.06 18.40 -4.86
CA ALA A 254 -0.49 19.16 -6.04
C ALA A 254 -2.00 19.46 -6.07
N ASN A 255 -2.80 18.73 -5.29
CA ASN A 255 -4.22 18.99 -5.12
C ASN A 255 -4.56 19.87 -3.90
N ALA A 256 -3.56 20.28 -3.12
CA ALA A 256 -3.76 21.19 -1.99
C ALA A 256 -4.03 22.63 -2.44
N ASP A 257 -4.75 23.40 -1.63
CA ASP A 257 -4.90 24.85 -1.82
C ASP A 257 -3.62 25.58 -1.40
N VAL A 258 -2.91 25.00 -0.41
CA VAL A 258 -1.62 25.51 0.07
C VAL A 258 -0.69 24.33 0.28
N PHE A 259 0.47 24.36 -0.35
CA PHE A 259 1.57 23.44 -0.12
C PHE A 259 2.70 24.14 0.63
N LEU A 260 3.09 23.61 1.77
CA LEU A 260 4.13 24.14 2.64
C LEU A 260 5.28 23.12 2.69
N PRO A 261 6.40 23.37 1.98
CA PRO A 261 7.54 22.48 2.00
C PRO A 261 8.22 22.49 3.37
N ILE A 262 8.50 21.32 3.92
CA ILE A 262 9.18 21.13 5.20
C ILE A 262 10.31 20.10 5.10
N ALA A 263 11.26 20.18 6.04
CA ALA A 263 12.32 19.19 6.15
C ALA A 263 11.76 17.81 6.55
N PRO A 264 12.28 16.69 6.02
CA PRO A 264 11.86 15.35 6.43
C PRO A 264 12.03 15.14 7.94
N GLY A 265 11.04 14.50 8.59
CA GLY A 265 11.06 14.21 10.02
C GLY A 265 10.65 15.38 10.92
N SER A 266 10.28 16.53 10.33
CA SER A 266 9.81 17.72 11.07
C SER A 266 8.29 17.89 11.09
N GLU A 267 7.55 16.93 10.54
CA GLU A 267 6.08 16.94 10.45
C GLU A 267 5.41 17.08 11.81
N GLY A 268 5.94 16.37 12.81
CA GLY A 268 5.47 16.47 14.21
C GLY A 268 5.70 17.84 14.81
N ALA A 269 6.85 18.47 14.54
CA ALA A 269 7.13 19.81 14.99
C ALA A 269 6.14 20.83 14.37
N ALA A 270 5.87 20.72 13.07
CA ALA A 270 4.88 21.56 12.39
C ALA A 270 3.47 21.41 13.02
N ALA A 271 3.02 20.16 13.23
CA ALA A 271 1.73 19.89 13.87
C ALA A 271 1.67 20.44 15.30
N LEU A 272 2.75 20.29 16.08
CA LEU A 272 2.80 20.77 17.46
C LEU A 272 2.94 22.29 17.57
N GLY A 273 3.54 22.95 16.57
CA GLY A 273 3.51 24.42 16.47
C GLY A 273 2.10 24.94 16.32
N ILE A 274 1.32 24.33 15.43
CA ILE A 274 -0.11 24.62 15.27
C ILE A 274 -0.86 24.37 16.59
N ALA A 275 -0.61 23.22 17.26
CA ALA A 275 -1.21 22.88 18.54
C ALA A 275 -0.85 23.89 19.65
N HIS A 276 0.41 24.39 19.67
CA HIS A 276 0.85 25.45 20.60
C HIS A 276 -0.01 26.70 20.48
N VAL A 277 -0.19 27.20 19.25
CA VAL A 277 -1.01 28.39 18.98
C VAL A 277 -2.46 28.14 19.42
N MET A 278 -3.05 27.01 19.05
CA MET A 278 -4.42 26.65 19.44
C MET A 278 -4.63 26.63 20.95
N VAL A 279 -3.66 26.12 21.71
CA VAL A 279 -3.72 26.05 23.20
C VAL A 279 -3.44 27.41 23.83
N ARG A 280 -2.40 28.11 23.37
CA ARG A 280 -2.01 29.46 23.86
C ARG A 280 -3.18 30.46 23.75
N GLU A 281 -3.86 30.42 22.62
CA GLU A 281 -4.94 31.37 22.31
C GLU A 281 -6.33 30.84 22.59
N LYS A 282 -6.41 29.58 23.06
CA LYS A 282 -7.68 28.89 23.37
C LYS A 282 -8.69 28.93 22.22
N LEU A 283 -8.20 28.67 20.99
CA LEU A 283 -8.94 28.87 19.75
C LEU A 283 -10.20 27.97 19.64
N THR A 284 -10.28 26.90 20.40
CA THR A 284 -11.45 26.02 20.46
C THR A 284 -11.81 25.70 21.92
N PRO A 285 -13.07 25.28 22.21
CA PRO A 285 -13.42 24.83 23.55
C PRO A 285 -12.57 23.65 24.05
N SER A 286 -12.22 22.71 23.15
CA SER A 286 -11.36 21.57 23.48
C SER A 286 -9.92 22.00 23.78
N ALA A 287 -9.35 22.95 23.03
CA ALA A 287 -8.02 23.49 23.29
C ALA A 287 -7.99 24.28 24.61
N ALA A 288 -9.03 25.05 24.88
CA ALA A 288 -9.18 25.81 26.16
C ALA A 288 -9.25 24.81 27.35
N ALA A 289 -10.04 23.76 27.26
CA ALA A 289 -10.14 22.73 28.30
C ALA A 289 -8.84 21.94 28.49
N ALA A 290 -8.07 21.75 27.42
CA ALA A 290 -6.81 21.02 27.42
C ALA A 290 -5.60 21.90 27.81
N ALA A 291 -5.75 23.22 27.94
CA ALA A 291 -4.65 24.16 28.12
C ALA A 291 -3.77 23.82 29.34
N SER A 292 -4.37 23.51 30.50
CA SER A 292 -3.65 23.15 31.73
C SER A 292 -2.85 21.82 31.58
N LEU A 293 -3.32 20.92 30.72
CA LEU A 293 -2.69 19.61 30.51
C LEU A 293 -1.50 19.70 29.55
N TRP A 294 -1.64 20.52 28.48
CA TRP A 294 -0.70 20.53 27.35
C TRP A 294 0.24 21.75 27.31
N ALA A 295 -0.07 22.84 28.04
CA ALA A 295 0.72 24.06 27.97
C ALA A 295 2.22 23.84 28.26
N ALA A 296 2.54 23.03 29.27
CA ALA A 296 3.94 22.71 29.61
C ALA A 296 4.63 21.89 28.52
N GLY A 297 3.95 20.88 27.96
CA GLY A 297 4.49 20.02 26.90
C GLY A 297 4.68 20.76 25.56
N LEU A 298 3.85 21.77 25.28
CA LEU A 298 3.89 22.56 24.07
C LEU A 298 4.70 23.87 24.20
N SER A 299 5.18 24.23 25.39
CA SER A 299 5.84 25.51 25.65
C SER A 299 7.04 25.80 24.76
N ARG A 300 7.74 24.74 24.32
CA ARG A 300 8.91 24.87 23.43
C ARG A 300 8.56 24.86 21.95
N MET A 301 7.29 24.65 21.60
CA MET A 301 6.80 24.55 20.20
C MET A 301 6.26 25.88 19.71
N THR A 302 6.95 26.98 20.04
CA THR A 302 6.57 28.31 19.55
C THR A 302 6.72 28.39 18.02
N PRO A 303 5.94 29.23 17.33
CA PRO A 303 6.08 29.38 15.87
C PRO A 303 7.51 29.68 15.41
N GLU A 304 8.28 30.46 16.19
CA GLU A 304 9.67 30.76 15.86
C GLU A 304 10.61 29.56 16.02
N ALA A 305 10.43 28.76 17.08
CA ALA A 305 11.23 27.56 17.29
C ALA A 305 10.91 26.49 16.23
N VAL A 306 9.64 26.33 15.92
CA VAL A 306 9.16 25.41 14.87
C VAL A 306 9.61 25.89 13.49
N GLY A 307 9.56 27.18 13.20
CA GLY A 307 10.06 27.75 11.95
C GLY A 307 11.53 27.40 11.69
N LYS A 308 12.39 27.45 12.73
CA LYS A 308 13.80 27.04 12.63
C LYS A 308 13.97 25.55 12.33
N ALA A 309 13.10 24.71 12.88
CA ALA A 309 13.21 23.25 12.71
C ALA A 309 12.60 22.78 11.36
N THR A 310 11.60 23.45 10.84
CA THR A 310 10.82 23.05 9.68
C THR A 310 11.16 23.81 8.39
N GLY A 311 11.66 25.04 8.52
CA GLY A 311 11.83 25.99 7.42
C GLY A 311 10.58 26.84 7.14
N LEU A 312 9.51 26.68 7.93
CA LEU A 312 8.26 27.45 7.79
C LEU A 312 8.39 28.87 8.35
N LEU A 313 7.61 29.79 7.81
CA LEU A 313 7.45 31.09 8.43
C LEU A 313 6.57 30.98 9.71
N PRO A 314 6.90 31.65 10.82
CA PRO A 314 6.05 31.66 12.00
C PRO A 314 4.60 32.12 11.70
N SER A 315 4.42 33.08 10.80
CA SER A 315 3.11 33.55 10.33
C SER A 315 2.27 32.45 9.65
N ASP A 316 2.88 31.52 8.92
CA ASP A 316 2.17 30.42 8.27
C ASP A 316 1.61 29.45 9.31
N ILE A 317 2.40 29.17 10.36
CA ILE A 317 1.99 28.30 11.47
C ILE A 317 0.78 28.92 12.21
N GLU A 318 0.84 30.22 12.50
CA GLU A 318 -0.24 30.94 13.14
C GLU A 318 -1.49 31.01 12.27
N ALA A 319 -1.35 31.33 10.98
CA ALA A 319 -2.46 31.38 10.03
C ALA A 319 -3.17 30.03 9.92
N VAL A 320 -2.41 28.95 9.76
CA VAL A 320 -2.98 27.59 9.69
C VAL A 320 -3.68 27.19 10.99
N ALA A 321 -3.15 27.58 12.16
CA ALA A 321 -3.79 27.30 13.46
C ALA A 321 -5.17 27.98 13.57
N HIS A 322 -5.24 29.24 13.21
CA HIS A 322 -6.49 30.02 13.22
C HIS A 322 -7.51 29.46 12.21
N GLU A 323 -7.05 29.17 10.99
CA GLU A 323 -7.91 28.60 9.94
C GLU A 323 -8.44 27.21 10.31
N PHE A 324 -7.60 26.33 10.84
CA PHE A 324 -8.01 24.97 11.24
C PHE A 324 -9.03 25.02 12.39
N ALA A 325 -8.80 25.87 13.37
CA ALA A 325 -9.74 26.08 14.47
C ALA A 325 -11.07 26.71 14.04
N GLY A 326 -11.01 27.70 13.12
CA GLY A 326 -12.18 28.44 12.65
C GLY A 326 -13.05 27.71 11.63
N ASN A 327 -12.52 26.67 10.95
CA ASN A 327 -13.21 25.94 9.89
C ASN A 327 -13.62 24.52 10.31
N ALA A 328 -14.14 24.35 11.52
CA ALA A 328 -14.65 23.04 11.96
C ALA A 328 -15.91 22.61 11.17
N PRO A 329 -16.10 21.30 10.90
CA PRO A 329 -15.24 20.19 11.23
C PRO A 329 -14.03 20.09 10.31
N GLY A 330 -12.86 19.74 10.88
CA GLY A 330 -11.63 19.56 10.15
C GLY A 330 -10.95 18.24 10.47
N ILE A 331 -9.98 17.87 9.65
CA ILE A 331 -9.18 16.65 9.82
C ILE A 331 -7.70 17.04 9.75
N ALA A 332 -6.92 16.55 10.71
CA ALA A 332 -5.47 16.49 10.61
C ALA A 332 -5.04 15.03 10.45
N MET A 333 -4.28 14.73 9.40
CA MET A 333 -3.76 13.41 9.13
C MET A 333 -2.28 13.47 8.81
N ALA A 334 -1.55 12.42 9.17
CA ALA A 334 -0.17 12.25 8.78
C ALA A 334 -0.01 10.89 8.10
N GLY A 335 0.92 10.80 7.17
CA GLY A 335 1.06 9.59 6.37
C GLY A 335 2.44 8.98 6.41
N ASP A 336 2.72 8.19 5.37
CA ASP A 336 3.88 7.32 5.30
C ASP A 336 5.23 8.09 5.30
N GLY A 337 5.27 9.29 4.71
CA GLY A 337 6.46 10.14 4.75
C GLY A 337 6.83 10.53 6.18
N ALA A 338 5.84 10.97 6.98
CA ALA A 338 6.02 11.30 8.38
C ALA A 338 6.32 10.07 9.25
N ALA A 339 5.67 8.93 8.97
CA ALA A 339 5.85 7.67 9.70
C ALA A 339 7.24 7.05 9.48
N GLY A 340 7.84 7.27 8.31
CA GLY A 340 9.10 6.65 7.90
C GLY A 340 10.36 7.20 8.55
N CYS A 341 10.26 8.03 9.59
CA CYS A 341 11.39 8.59 10.34
C CYS A 341 11.62 7.88 11.67
N THR A 342 12.79 8.05 12.32
CA THR A 342 13.04 7.50 13.66
C THR A 342 12.14 8.09 14.75
N ASN A 343 11.47 9.19 14.47
CA ASN A 343 10.46 9.85 15.29
C ASN A 343 9.05 9.75 14.69
N GLY A 344 8.79 8.73 13.87
CA GLY A 344 7.53 8.58 13.14
C GLY A 344 6.29 8.60 14.02
N THR A 345 6.28 7.84 15.12
CA THR A 345 5.17 7.85 16.08
C THR A 345 4.92 9.25 16.65
N TYR A 346 5.97 10.01 16.95
CA TYR A 346 5.84 11.40 17.42
C TYR A 346 5.23 12.30 16.34
N ASN A 347 5.67 12.17 15.09
CA ASN A 347 5.11 12.95 13.98
C ASN A 347 3.60 12.71 13.82
N LEU A 348 3.18 11.44 13.88
CA LEU A 348 1.77 11.08 13.73
C LEU A 348 0.94 11.48 14.96
N ALA A 349 1.52 11.40 16.16
CA ALA A 349 0.87 11.86 17.39
C ALA A 349 0.58 13.36 17.38
N GLY A 350 1.43 14.17 16.76
CA GLY A 350 1.18 15.60 16.55
C GLY A 350 -0.11 15.84 15.76
N ALA A 351 -0.30 15.16 14.63
CA ALA A 351 -1.53 15.25 13.84
C ALA A 351 -2.76 14.70 14.60
N ALA A 352 -2.59 13.61 15.34
CA ALA A 352 -3.66 13.06 16.18
C ALA A 352 -4.10 14.06 17.26
N LEU A 353 -3.16 14.75 17.90
CA LEU A 353 -3.44 15.77 18.92
C LEU A 353 -4.24 16.94 18.33
N LEU A 354 -3.95 17.39 17.10
CA LEU A 354 -4.71 18.46 16.46
C LEU A 354 -6.20 18.11 16.33
N ASN A 355 -6.55 16.87 16.01
CA ASN A 355 -7.95 16.43 15.97
C ASN A 355 -8.61 16.48 17.36
N ALA A 356 -7.87 16.12 18.41
CA ALA A 356 -8.36 16.20 19.79
C ALA A 356 -8.60 17.66 20.20
N LEU A 357 -7.63 18.56 19.97
CA LEU A 357 -7.70 19.97 20.30
C LEU A 357 -8.79 20.73 19.50
N ALA A 358 -9.04 20.32 18.27
CA ALA A 358 -10.12 20.88 17.46
C ALA A 358 -11.51 20.34 17.82
N GLY A 359 -11.61 19.32 18.68
CA GLY A 359 -12.89 18.69 19.02
C GLY A 359 -13.52 17.88 17.88
N ASN A 360 -12.70 17.33 17.00
CA ASN A 360 -13.12 16.66 15.77
C ASN A 360 -13.22 15.13 15.92
N VAL A 361 -12.99 14.56 17.10
CA VAL A 361 -13.07 13.13 17.36
C VAL A 361 -14.53 12.71 17.61
N GLY A 362 -15.00 11.68 16.92
CA GLY A 362 -16.39 11.19 16.98
C GLY A 362 -17.42 12.10 16.33
N ARG A 363 -16.99 13.05 15.51
CA ARG A 363 -17.82 14.05 14.85
C ARG A 363 -17.85 13.83 13.34
N GLN A 364 -19.00 14.07 12.70
CA GLN A 364 -19.10 14.09 11.24
C GLN A 364 -18.14 15.13 10.66
N GLY A 365 -17.40 14.76 9.62
CA GLY A 365 -16.35 15.59 9.03
C GLY A 365 -15.04 15.65 9.84
N GLY A 366 -14.91 14.82 10.86
CA GLY A 366 -13.72 14.61 11.67
C GLY A 366 -13.21 13.19 11.57
N ILE A 367 -12.67 12.67 12.68
CA ILE A 367 -12.16 11.29 12.78
C ILE A 367 -13.02 10.47 13.76
N SER A 368 -13.13 9.16 13.49
CA SER A 368 -13.80 8.23 14.39
C SER A 368 -13.06 6.90 14.47
N PHE A 369 -13.26 6.15 15.55
CA PHE A 369 -12.72 4.81 15.72
C PHE A 369 -13.87 3.80 15.70
N PRO A 370 -14.16 3.15 14.54
CA PRO A 370 -15.28 2.22 14.43
C PRO A 370 -15.06 0.97 15.30
N ASN A 371 -16.13 0.45 15.89
CA ASN A 371 -16.09 -0.81 16.60
C ASN A 371 -16.26 -1.99 15.64
N ARG A 372 -15.21 -2.28 14.86
CA ARG A 372 -15.23 -3.29 13.79
C ARG A 372 -15.52 -4.69 14.34
N LEU A 373 -14.98 -5.03 15.53
CA LEU A 373 -15.24 -6.32 16.15
C LEU A 373 -16.75 -6.49 16.43
N ALA A 374 -17.40 -5.46 16.97
CA ALA A 374 -18.84 -5.50 17.18
C ALA A 374 -19.65 -5.52 15.86
N ALA A 375 -19.16 -4.92 14.79
CA ALA A 375 -19.81 -4.97 13.49
C ALA A 375 -19.81 -6.39 12.92
N PHE A 376 -18.68 -7.09 12.99
CA PHE A 376 -18.56 -8.44 12.44
C PHE A 376 -19.07 -9.54 13.40
N SER A 377 -19.04 -9.35 14.71
CA SER A 377 -19.61 -10.29 15.67
C SER A 377 -21.14 -10.46 15.54
N ARG A 378 -21.85 -9.47 14.97
CA ARG A 378 -23.28 -9.59 14.64
C ARG A 378 -23.57 -10.71 13.65
N PHE A 379 -22.59 -11.08 12.84
CA PHE A 379 -22.69 -12.19 11.89
C PHE A 379 -22.10 -13.49 12.45
N GLY A 380 -21.79 -13.58 13.73
CA GLY A 380 -21.13 -14.76 14.29
C GLY A 380 -19.70 -14.98 13.77
N ALA A 381 -19.09 -13.95 13.18
CA ALA A 381 -17.73 -14.03 12.66
C ALA A 381 -16.74 -14.27 13.79
N ASP A 382 -15.81 -15.20 13.59
CA ASP A 382 -14.72 -15.46 14.52
C ASP A 382 -13.84 -14.20 14.64
N ALA A 383 -13.60 -13.74 15.87
CA ALA A 383 -12.72 -12.61 16.16
C ALA A 383 -11.31 -12.81 15.54
N ALA A 384 -10.87 -14.05 15.37
CA ALA A 384 -9.61 -14.39 14.72
C ALA A 384 -9.54 -13.92 13.26
N LEU A 385 -10.67 -13.65 12.59
CA LEU A 385 -10.67 -13.07 11.24
C LEU A 385 -10.13 -11.63 11.20
N LEU A 386 -10.24 -10.90 12.31
CA LEU A 386 -9.86 -9.49 12.42
C LEU A 386 -8.45 -9.30 13.01
N LEU A 387 -7.89 -10.33 13.63
CA LEU A 387 -6.60 -10.20 14.31
C LEU A 387 -5.44 -10.27 13.31
N PRO A 388 -4.44 -9.38 13.47
CA PRO A 388 -3.18 -9.51 12.73
C PRO A 388 -2.41 -10.76 13.21
N PRO A 389 -1.37 -11.19 12.47
CA PRO A 389 -0.45 -12.19 12.99
C PRO A 389 0.11 -11.78 14.37
N PRO A 390 0.36 -12.71 15.28
CA PRO A 390 0.92 -12.41 16.60
C PRO A 390 2.24 -11.65 16.55
N GLU A 391 3.07 -11.97 15.57
CA GLU A 391 4.34 -11.28 15.33
C GLU A 391 4.21 -10.48 14.03
N SER A 392 4.12 -9.17 14.13
CA SER A 392 4.01 -8.28 12.97
C SER A 392 4.99 -7.10 13.12
N GLY A 393 5.28 -6.45 11.99
CA GLY A 393 6.13 -5.28 11.95
C GLY A 393 7.62 -5.58 11.75
N PHE A 394 8.42 -4.51 11.63
CA PHE A 394 9.81 -4.56 11.25
C PHE A 394 10.72 -5.19 12.33
N ALA A 395 10.40 -4.99 13.60
CA ALA A 395 11.14 -5.59 14.71
C ALA A 395 11.10 -7.12 14.66
N SER A 396 9.91 -7.70 14.43
CA SER A 396 9.72 -9.15 14.31
C SER A 396 10.45 -9.73 13.09
N VAL A 397 10.46 -8.99 11.97
CA VAL A 397 11.22 -9.39 10.79
C VAL A 397 12.73 -9.39 11.06
N ARG A 398 13.27 -8.35 11.71
CA ARG A 398 14.69 -8.30 12.11
C ARG A 398 15.06 -9.45 13.03
N ASP A 399 14.25 -9.71 14.04
CA ASP A 399 14.43 -10.82 14.95
C ASP A 399 14.41 -12.18 14.22
N SER A 400 13.50 -12.31 13.25
CA SER A 400 13.42 -13.53 12.44
C SER A 400 14.69 -13.76 11.59
N VAL A 401 15.27 -12.69 11.04
CA VAL A 401 16.53 -12.77 10.29
C VAL A 401 17.67 -13.27 11.19
N GLU A 402 17.76 -12.78 12.42
CA GLU A 402 18.76 -13.28 13.38
C GLU A 402 18.48 -14.74 13.79
N LYS A 403 17.21 -15.11 13.98
CA LYS A 403 16.82 -16.50 14.25
C LYS A 403 17.14 -17.44 13.06
N MET A 404 17.02 -16.98 11.81
CA MET A 404 17.47 -17.72 10.61
C MET A 404 18.97 -18.00 10.69
N ARG A 405 19.80 -16.97 10.93
CA ARG A 405 21.26 -17.10 11.06
C ARG A 405 21.69 -18.04 12.18
N LYS A 406 20.96 -18.05 13.28
CA LYS A 406 21.21 -18.93 14.43
C LYS A 406 20.71 -20.37 14.22
N GLY A 407 20.09 -20.67 13.06
CA GLY A 407 19.54 -22.00 12.76
C GLY A 407 18.32 -22.38 13.58
N THR A 408 17.58 -21.40 14.12
CA THR A 408 16.35 -21.63 14.87
C THR A 408 15.26 -22.25 13.98
N TYR A 409 15.20 -21.81 12.72
CA TYR A 409 14.24 -22.30 11.76
C TYR A 409 14.84 -23.43 10.92
N ARG A 410 14.09 -24.51 10.81
CA ARG A 410 14.43 -25.67 9.97
C ARG A 410 13.66 -25.68 8.66
N MET A 411 12.52 -25.00 8.63
CA MET A 411 11.68 -24.85 7.45
C MET A 411 11.01 -23.50 7.44
N ALA A 412 10.91 -22.88 6.26
CA ALA A 412 10.18 -21.63 6.04
C ALA A 412 9.11 -21.81 4.96
N LEU A 413 7.89 -21.35 5.23
CA LEU A 413 6.79 -21.19 4.30
C LEU A 413 6.63 -19.72 3.98
N LEU A 414 6.76 -19.34 2.71
CA LEU A 414 6.74 -17.95 2.26
C LEU A 414 5.53 -17.69 1.37
N SER A 415 4.79 -16.61 1.60
CA SER A 415 3.80 -16.13 0.64
C SER A 415 4.46 -15.26 -0.43
N GLY A 416 4.22 -15.54 -1.70
CA GLY A 416 4.74 -14.75 -2.83
C GLY A 416 4.05 -13.40 -3.04
N SER A 417 3.15 -12.98 -2.14
CA SER A 417 2.58 -11.64 -2.14
C SER A 417 3.46 -10.63 -1.40
N THR A 418 4.52 -11.09 -0.72
CA THR A 418 5.54 -10.26 -0.11
C THR A 418 6.92 -10.65 -0.62
N ASN A 419 7.77 -9.66 -0.91
CA ASN A 419 9.11 -9.87 -1.45
C ASN A 419 10.17 -9.25 -0.53
N PRO A 420 10.43 -9.82 0.65
CA PRO A 420 11.36 -9.25 1.62
C PRO A 420 12.81 -9.21 1.12
N ALA A 421 13.24 -10.09 0.21
CA ALA A 421 14.58 -10.00 -0.38
C ALA A 421 14.76 -8.74 -1.24
N PHE A 422 13.68 -8.16 -1.76
CA PHE A 422 13.68 -6.90 -2.49
C PHE A 422 13.40 -5.69 -1.58
N SER A 423 12.42 -5.80 -0.67
CA SER A 423 11.82 -4.66 0.05
C SER A 423 12.37 -4.43 1.46
N LEU A 424 13.32 -5.24 1.92
CA LEU A 424 14.05 -4.99 3.16
C LEU A 424 15.35 -4.23 2.88
N PRO A 425 15.85 -3.40 3.83
CA PRO A 425 17.14 -2.74 3.70
C PRO A 425 18.27 -3.74 3.46
N ALA A 426 19.14 -3.46 2.46
CA ALA A 426 20.21 -4.36 2.07
C ALA A 426 21.15 -4.76 3.23
N PRO A 427 21.50 -3.89 4.19
CA PRO A 427 22.38 -4.27 5.31
C PRO A 427 21.79 -5.37 6.22
N LEU A 428 20.46 -5.61 6.15
CA LEU A 428 19.84 -6.72 6.88
C LEU A 428 20.22 -8.09 6.30
N LYS A 429 20.63 -8.15 5.02
CA LYS A 429 21.06 -9.37 4.32
C LYS A 429 20.07 -10.52 4.44
N PHE A 430 18.79 -10.20 4.21
CA PHE A 430 17.68 -11.16 4.35
C PHE A 430 17.90 -12.42 3.48
N GLY A 431 18.33 -12.25 2.23
CA GLY A 431 18.54 -13.38 1.32
C GLY A 431 19.60 -14.36 1.84
N GLU A 432 20.74 -13.85 2.36
CA GLU A 432 21.77 -14.68 2.98
C GLU A 432 21.24 -15.45 4.20
N ALA A 433 20.44 -14.77 5.03
CA ALA A 433 19.83 -15.41 6.20
C ALA A 433 18.81 -16.48 5.80
N LEU A 434 18.00 -16.24 4.77
CA LEU A 434 17.02 -17.19 4.28
C LEU A 434 17.68 -18.47 3.74
N LEU A 435 18.82 -18.33 3.07
CA LEU A 435 19.61 -19.48 2.59
C LEU A 435 20.18 -20.35 3.72
N SER A 436 20.24 -19.86 4.97
CA SER A 436 20.62 -20.66 6.13
C SER A 436 19.51 -21.59 6.62
N VAL A 437 18.24 -21.39 6.20
CA VAL A 437 17.11 -22.23 6.58
C VAL A 437 17.16 -23.51 5.74
N PRO A 438 17.19 -24.72 6.33
CA PRO A 438 17.41 -25.97 5.60
C PRO A 438 16.41 -26.28 4.48
N GLN A 439 15.15 -25.84 4.62
CA GLN A 439 14.12 -25.99 3.59
C GLN A 439 13.25 -24.75 3.50
N VAL A 440 13.13 -24.22 2.28
CA VAL A 440 12.31 -23.03 1.99
C VAL A 440 11.28 -23.38 0.90
N VAL A 441 10.01 -23.16 1.21
CA VAL A 441 8.89 -23.37 0.29
C VAL A 441 8.17 -22.05 0.06
N SER A 442 8.01 -21.64 -1.18
CA SER A 442 7.30 -20.42 -1.56
C SER A 442 5.98 -20.73 -2.25
N PHE A 443 4.92 -20.02 -1.89
CA PHE A 443 3.62 -19.99 -2.56
C PHE A 443 3.57 -18.77 -3.45
N ALA A 444 3.89 -18.86 -4.72
CA ALA A 444 4.09 -17.70 -5.59
C ALA A 444 3.48 -17.89 -6.97
N SER A 445 2.94 -16.79 -7.54
CA SER A 445 2.48 -16.75 -8.94
C SER A 445 3.59 -16.39 -9.92
N PHE A 446 4.67 -15.76 -9.42
CA PHE A 446 5.84 -15.30 -10.19
C PHE A 446 7.13 -15.59 -9.42
N LEU A 447 8.23 -15.77 -10.16
CA LEU A 447 9.57 -15.85 -9.56
C LEU A 447 10.11 -14.43 -9.33
N ASP A 448 9.98 -13.98 -8.09
CA ASP A 448 10.63 -12.76 -7.59
C ASP A 448 11.96 -13.09 -6.87
N GLU A 449 12.62 -12.08 -6.29
CA GLU A 449 13.88 -12.26 -5.57
C GLU A 449 13.76 -13.25 -4.42
N THR A 450 12.67 -13.19 -3.67
CA THR A 450 12.43 -14.08 -2.51
C THR A 450 12.09 -15.50 -2.94
N ALA A 451 11.16 -15.66 -3.90
CA ALA A 451 10.78 -16.96 -4.41
C ALA A 451 11.95 -17.68 -5.08
N SER A 452 12.86 -16.93 -5.72
CA SER A 452 14.08 -17.47 -6.35
C SER A 452 15.09 -18.08 -5.37
N LEU A 453 14.96 -17.81 -4.07
CA LEU A 453 15.80 -18.40 -3.01
C LEU A 453 15.22 -19.68 -2.43
N SER A 454 14.05 -20.11 -2.87
CA SER A 454 13.35 -21.29 -2.34
C SER A 454 13.88 -22.60 -2.91
N ASP A 455 13.64 -23.70 -2.19
CA ASP A 455 13.91 -25.06 -2.66
C ASP A 455 12.74 -25.65 -3.46
N LEU A 456 11.53 -25.15 -3.15
CA LEU A 456 10.28 -25.54 -3.80
C LEU A 456 9.37 -24.32 -3.96
N VAL A 457 8.84 -24.13 -5.17
CA VAL A 457 7.85 -23.09 -5.44
C VAL A 457 6.54 -23.76 -5.85
N LEU A 458 5.49 -23.49 -5.08
CA LEU A 458 4.14 -23.97 -5.32
C LEU A 458 3.32 -22.86 -5.97
N PRO A 459 2.91 -23.01 -7.23
CA PRO A 459 2.22 -21.98 -7.97
C PRO A 459 0.82 -21.73 -7.40
N VAL A 460 0.54 -20.44 -7.11
CA VAL A 460 -0.78 -20.02 -6.65
C VAL A 460 -1.54 -19.26 -7.74
N PRO A 461 -2.89 -19.34 -7.77
CA PRO A 461 -3.71 -18.61 -8.71
C PRO A 461 -3.64 -17.10 -8.46
N THR A 462 -4.09 -16.30 -9.42
CA THR A 462 -4.37 -14.89 -9.20
C THR A 462 -5.71 -14.71 -8.49
N PHE A 463 -5.93 -13.51 -7.92
CA PHE A 463 -7.18 -13.19 -7.23
C PHE A 463 -8.46 -13.26 -8.11
N LEU A 464 -8.31 -13.41 -9.43
CA LEU A 464 -9.42 -13.62 -10.37
C LEU A 464 -9.77 -15.09 -10.58
N GLU A 465 -8.95 -15.99 -10.07
CA GLU A 465 -9.08 -17.46 -10.24
C GLU A 465 -9.34 -18.18 -8.90
N GLU A 466 -9.41 -17.45 -7.77
CA GLU A 466 -9.44 -18.06 -6.44
C GLU A 466 -10.75 -17.80 -5.69
N TRP A 467 -11.10 -18.74 -4.81
CA TRP A 467 -12.07 -18.50 -3.74
C TRP A 467 -11.41 -17.79 -2.58
N GLY A 468 -12.17 -16.93 -1.91
CA GLY A 468 -11.67 -16.26 -0.73
C GLY A 468 -12.61 -15.21 -0.19
N ASP A 469 -12.12 -14.51 0.80
CA ASP A 469 -12.73 -13.29 1.29
C ASP A 469 -11.64 -12.31 1.74
N ASP A 470 -12.05 -11.09 1.96
CA ASP A 470 -11.20 -10.03 2.49
C ASP A 470 -12.01 -9.11 3.39
N ILE A 471 -11.44 -8.76 4.52
CA ILE A 471 -12.01 -7.74 5.40
C ILE A 471 -11.37 -6.41 5.01
N ALA A 472 -12.18 -5.47 4.54
CA ALA A 472 -11.68 -4.16 4.18
C ALA A 472 -10.86 -3.54 5.33
N PRO A 473 -9.70 -2.91 5.06
CA PRO A 473 -8.87 -2.30 6.10
C PRO A 473 -9.62 -1.20 6.84
N ALA A 474 -9.14 -0.83 8.03
CA ALA A 474 -9.60 0.35 8.72
C ALA A 474 -9.24 1.64 7.94
N GLY A 475 -9.80 2.78 8.35
CA GLY A 475 -9.48 4.08 7.76
C GLY A 475 -10.49 4.60 6.73
N HIS A 476 -11.59 3.88 6.51
CA HIS A 476 -12.68 4.31 5.60
C HIS A 476 -14.05 4.02 6.20
N ALA A 477 -15.06 4.75 5.73
CA ALA A 477 -16.45 4.54 6.11
C ALA A 477 -17.02 3.24 5.54
N GLY A 478 -17.53 2.40 6.43
CA GLY A 478 -18.28 1.19 6.10
C GLY A 478 -17.45 -0.09 6.17
N ASP A 479 -17.93 -1.00 7.00
CA ASP A 479 -17.38 -2.35 7.12
C ASP A 479 -17.77 -3.18 5.90
N ALA A 480 -16.82 -3.98 5.40
CA ALA A 480 -17.06 -4.90 4.30
C ALA A 480 -16.34 -6.21 4.56
N LEU A 481 -17.09 -7.31 4.45
CA LEU A 481 -16.56 -8.64 4.27
C LEU A 481 -16.73 -8.96 2.78
N SER A 482 -15.69 -8.67 2.01
CA SER A 482 -15.67 -8.87 0.56
C SER A 482 -15.57 -10.35 0.23
N MET A 483 -16.35 -10.82 -0.73
CA MET A 483 -16.28 -12.18 -1.23
C MET A 483 -15.45 -12.21 -2.51
N LEU A 484 -14.46 -13.09 -2.56
CA LEU A 484 -13.74 -13.43 -3.78
C LEU A 484 -14.30 -14.75 -4.33
N GLN A 485 -14.59 -14.76 -5.61
CA GLN A 485 -14.96 -15.96 -6.35
C GLN A 485 -14.13 -16.03 -7.64
N PRO A 486 -13.81 -17.22 -8.14
CA PRO A 486 -13.24 -17.37 -9.47
C PRO A 486 -14.15 -16.72 -10.51
N VAL A 487 -13.60 -15.79 -11.29
CA VAL A 487 -14.32 -15.16 -12.41
C VAL A 487 -14.01 -15.86 -13.73
N VAL A 488 -12.95 -16.63 -13.73
CA VAL A 488 -12.54 -17.55 -14.81
C VAL A 488 -11.95 -18.82 -14.18
N ASP A 489 -11.95 -19.90 -14.93
CA ASP A 489 -11.22 -21.11 -14.54
C ASP A 489 -9.71 -20.84 -14.52
N PRO A 490 -8.94 -21.52 -13.66
CA PRO A 490 -7.49 -21.34 -13.60
C PRO A 490 -6.83 -21.60 -14.95
N PHE A 491 -6.07 -20.62 -15.46
CA PHE A 491 -5.31 -20.74 -16.71
C PHE A 491 -4.06 -21.62 -16.59
N ARG A 492 -3.63 -21.88 -15.37
CA ARG A 492 -2.41 -22.61 -15.05
C ARG A 492 -2.75 -23.70 -14.03
N ASP A 493 -1.92 -24.72 -13.94
CA ASP A 493 -2.05 -25.76 -12.91
C ASP A 493 -1.58 -25.22 -11.54
N THR A 494 -2.47 -24.46 -10.90
CA THR A 494 -2.21 -23.74 -9.65
C THR A 494 -3.15 -24.20 -8.55
N ARG A 495 -2.72 -24.09 -7.28
CA ARG A 495 -3.55 -24.38 -6.09
C ARG A 495 -3.41 -23.27 -5.08
N GLN A 496 -4.51 -22.89 -4.44
CA GLN A 496 -4.51 -21.84 -3.42
C GLN A 496 -3.73 -22.30 -2.19
N MET A 497 -2.96 -21.38 -1.58
CA MET A 497 -2.22 -21.69 -0.34
C MET A 497 -3.10 -22.30 0.76
N PRO A 498 -4.33 -21.80 1.06
CA PRO A 498 -5.21 -22.41 2.04
C PRO A 498 -5.58 -23.85 1.71
N ASP A 499 -5.83 -24.18 0.44
CA ASP A 499 -6.13 -25.57 0.03
C ASP A 499 -4.94 -26.50 0.26
N ILE A 500 -3.72 -26.01 -0.04
CA ILE A 500 -2.49 -26.78 0.21
C ILE A 500 -2.29 -27.01 1.71
N LEU A 501 -2.54 -26.00 2.55
CA LEU A 501 -2.42 -26.12 4.00
C LEU A 501 -3.49 -27.08 4.59
N ILE A 502 -4.72 -27.03 4.09
CA ILE A 502 -5.80 -27.95 4.51
C ILE A 502 -5.47 -29.39 4.11
N ALA A 503 -4.99 -29.60 2.88
CA ALA A 503 -4.55 -30.92 2.42
C ALA A 503 -3.37 -31.44 3.24
N ALA A 504 -2.38 -30.59 3.51
CA ALA A 504 -1.24 -30.94 4.36
C ALA A 504 -1.66 -31.28 5.78
N ALA A 505 -2.60 -30.54 6.36
CA ALA A 505 -3.14 -30.79 7.70
C ALA A 505 -3.78 -32.19 7.79
N ARG A 506 -4.54 -32.58 6.78
CA ARG A 506 -5.16 -33.92 6.72
C ARG A 506 -4.11 -35.03 6.73
N GLU A 507 -3.04 -34.87 5.96
CA GLU A 507 -1.93 -35.81 5.88
C GLU A 507 -1.03 -35.85 7.13
N LEU A 508 -0.95 -34.74 7.85
CA LEU A 508 -0.24 -34.66 9.14
C LEU A 508 -1.03 -35.31 10.28
N GLY A 509 -2.35 -35.36 10.18
CA GLY A 509 -3.22 -35.98 11.15
C GLY A 509 -3.32 -35.23 12.49
N GLY A 510 -3.89 -35.90 13.51
CA GLY A 510 -3.94 -35.44 14.89
C GLY A 510 -4.55 -34.04 15.07
N ALA A 511 -3.92 -33.22 15.90
CA ALA A 511 -4.38 -31.85 16.21
C ALA A 511 -4.43 -30.93 14.97
N VAL A 512 -3.53 -31.11 14.00
CA VAL A 512 -3.46 -30.27 12.82
C VAL A 512 -4.66 -30.53 11.91
N ALA A 513 -5.01 -31.80 11.67
CA ALA A 513 -6.21 -32.17 10.92
C ALA A 513 -7.50 -31.70 11.61
N ALA A 514 -7.58 -31.86 12.95
CA ALA A 514 -8.73 -31.42 13.73
C ALA A 514 -8.92 -29.88 13.69
N ALA A 515 -7.85 -29.11 13.57
CA ALA A 515 -7.91 -27.65 13.48
C ALA A 515 -8.41 -27.14 12.11
N LEU A 516 -8.31 -27.96 11.07
CA LEU A 516 -8.70 -27.63 9.68
C LEU A 516 -9.62 -28.73 9.10
N PRO A 517 -10.85 -28.89 9.64
CA PRO A 517 -11.73 -30.05 9.37
C PRO A 517 -12.50 -29.93 8.06
N TRP A 518 -11.95 -29.22 7.07
CA TRP A 518 -12.59 -28.99 5.78
C TRP A 518 -11.95 -29.82 4.67
N ALA A 519 -12.75 -30.14 3.65
CA ALA A 519 -12.24 -30.81 2.44
C ALA A 519 -11.35 -29.87 1.61
N GLY A 520 -11.65 -28.56 1.65
CA GLY A 520 -10.89 -27.51 0.99
C GLY A 520 -11.32 -26.14 1.48
N PHE A 521 -10.68 -25.11 0.93
CA PHE A 521 -10.90 -23.74 1.36
C PHE A 521 -12.30 -23.20 1.02
N ARG A 522 -12.86 -23.63 -0.11
CA ARG A 522 -14.23 -23.30 -0.49
C ARG A 522 -15.22 -23.79 0.58
N GLU A 523 -15.10 -25.03 1.05
CA GLU A 523 -15.96 -25.58 2.10
C GLU A 523 -15.76 -24.81 3.44
N CYS A 524 -14.54 -24.39 3.73
CA CYS A 524 -14.26 -23.51 4.89
C CYS A 524 -15.10 -22.24 4.81
N LEU A 525 -15.12 -21.58 3.67
CA LEU A 525 -15.92 -20.37 3.45
C LEU A 525 -17.41 -20.67 3.54
N GLU A 526 -17.91 -21.69 2.84
CA GLU A 526 -19.33 -22.09 2.83
C GLU A 526 -19.85 -22.35 4.24
N LYS A 527 -19.14 -23.15 5.02
CA LYS A 527 -19.51 -23.46 6.43
C LYS A 527 -19.45 -22.23 7.33
N SER A 528 -18.44 -21.37 7.15
CA SER A 528 -18.27 -20.16 7.95
C SER A 528 -19.38 -19.15 7.64
N TYR A 529 -19.71 -18.91 6.38
CA TYR A 529 -20.78 -18.00 5.97
C TYR A 529 -22.15 -18.52 6.42
N ALA A 530 -22.40 -19.84 6.31
CA ALA A 530 -23.60 -20.47 6.85
C ALA A 530 -23.71 -20.30 8.37
N GLY A 531 -22.59 -20.50 9.10
CA GLY A 531 -22.53 -20.26 10.56
C GLY A 531 -22.78 -18.80 10.97
N MET A 532 -22.43 -17.85 10.09
CA MET A 532 -22.76 -16.43 10.26
C MET A 532 -24.20 -16.08 9.87
N GLY A 533 -24.98 -17.02 9.37
CA GLY A 533 -26.35 -16.76 8.84
C GLY A 533 -26.36 -15.96 7.54
N VAL A 534 -25.26 -15.92 6.81
CA VAL A 534 -25.11 -15.17 5.57
C VAL A 534 -25.49 -16.04 4.37
N ASN A 535 -26.35 -15.49 3.50
CA ASN A 535 -26.66 -16.12 2.23
C ASN A 535 -25.46 -16.00 1.28
N LEU A 536 -24.80 -17.11 1.01
CA LEU A 536 -23.58 -17.16 0.18
C LEU A 536 -23.84 -16.71 -1.27
N GLU A 537 -24.98 -17.08 -1.85
CA GLU A 537 -25.32 -16.69 -3.23
C GLU A 537 -25.53 -15.18 -3.35
N ALA A 538 -26.18 -14.56 -2.36
CA ALA A 538 -26.29 -13.11 -2.30
C ALA A 538 -24.91 -12.46 -2.13
N ALA A 539 -24.06 -12.98 -1.25
CA ALA A 539 -22.71 -12.47 -1.05
C ALA A 539 -21.85 -12.59 -2.33
N ARG A 540 -21.98 -13.68 -3.08
CA ARG A 540 -21.32 -13.87 -4.38
C ARG A 540 -21.81 -12.85 -5.43
N ARG A 541 -23.11 -12.70 -5.56
CA ARG A 541 -23.73 -11.78 -6.51
C ARG A 541 -23.34 -10.33 -6.22
N ASP A 542 -23.38 -9.91 -4.96
CA ASP A 542 -23.15 -8.54 -4.54
C ASP A 542 -21.65 -8.23 -4.32
N GLY A 543 -20.78 -9.25 -4.26
CA GLY A 543 -19.34 -9.15 -4.02
C GLY A 543 -18.97 -9.07 -2.56
N GLY A 544 -19.85 -9.49 -1.65
CA GLY A 544 -19.59 -9.53 -0.21
C GLY A 544 -20.79 -9.23 0.64
N VAL A 545 -20.55 -9.12 1.94
CA VAL A 545 -21.53 -8.70 2.94
C VAL A 545 -21.17 -7.29 3.40
N PHE A 546 -22.12 -6.38 3.25
CA PHE A 546 -21.95 -4.98 3.59
C PHE A 546 -22.92 -4.60 4.70
N PRO A 547 -22.49 -4.62 5.97
CA PRO A 547 -23.39 -4.55 7.13
C PRO A 547 -24.10 -3.20 7.32
N GLY A 548 -24.00 -2.28 6.39
CA GLY A 548 -24.70 -1.00 6.48
C GLY A 548 -24.08 -0.04 7.50
N LYS A 549 -24.90 0.59 8.34
CA LYS A 549 -24.39 1.53 9.34
C LYS A 549 -23.55 0.80 10.39
N THR A 550 -22.29 1.19 10.50
CA THR A 550 -21.37 0.75 11.56
C THR A 550 -22.00 1.02 12.94
N PRO A 551 -21.78 0.13 13.92
CA PRO A 551 -22.10 0.43 15.31
C PRO A 551 -21.49 1.76 15.74
N ALA A 552 -22.10 2.40 16.76
CA ALA A 552 -21.57 3.66 17.30
C ALA A 552 -20.06 3.56 17.49
N PRO A 553 -19.29 4.58 17.05
CA PRO A 553 -17.85 4.58 17.19
C PRO A 553 -17.47 4.38 18.66
N ARG A 554 -16.31 3.76 18.89
CA ARG A 554 -15.74 3.71 20.24
C ARG A 554 -15.58 5.14 20.72
N THR A 555 -16.20 5.48 21.86
CA THR A 555 -15.90 6.71 22.55
C THR A 555 -14.43 6.65 22.96
N ALA A 556 -13.65 7.63 22.52
CA ALA A 556 -12.31 7.79 23.06
C ALA A 556 -12.43 7.83 24.60
N PRO A 557 -11.67 7.02 25.35
CA PRO A 557 -11.67 7.13 26.79
C PRO A 557 -11.43 8.62 27.14
N LYS A 558 -12.14 9.15 28.13
CA LYS A 558 -11.81 10.48 28.67
C LYS A 558 -10.32 10.45 28.97
N ALA A 559 -9.55 11.27 28.30
CA ALA A 559 -8.10 11.22 28.27
C ALA A 559 -7.52 11.09 29.69
N GLN A 560 -7.15 9.89 30.07
CA GLN A 560 -6.17 9.68 31.12
C GLN A 560 -4.87 10.20 30.53
N ARG A 561 -4.44 11.39 30.94
CA ARG A 561 -3.22 12.10 30.57
C ARG A 561 -2.59 11.57 29.28
N PRO A 562 -3.00 12.03 28.09
CA PRO A 562 -2.36 11.61 26.86
C PRO A 562 -0.88 11.97 26.98
N SER A 563 -0.02 11.00 26.77
CA SER A 563 1.43 11.25 26.73
C SER A 563 1.83 11.40 25.27
N LEU A 564 2.30 12.58 24.91
CA LEU A 564 3.06 12.63 23.64
C LEU A 564 4.28 11.72 23.81
N PRO A 565 4.58 10.91 22.79
CA PRO A 565 5.87 10.24 22.72
C PRO A 565 6.97 11.27 22.97
N VAL A 566 8.04 10.89 23.66
CA VAL A 566 9.14 11.82 23.96
C VAL A 566 9.57 12.52 22.69
N ALA A 567 9.57 13.84 22.71
CA ALA A 567 10.00 14.67 21.59
C ALA A 567 11.45 14.28 21.25
N ALA A 568 11.62 13.69 20.10
CA ALA A 568 12.92 13.33 19.60
C ALA A 568 13.02 13.89 18.18
N GLU A 569 14.14 14.54 17.92
CA GLU A 569 14.51 14.86 16.54
C GLU A 569 14.72 13.59 15.74
N ALA A 570 14.42 13.66 14.44
CA ALA A 570 14.70 12.56 13.54
C ALA A 570 16.22 12.36 13.43
N GLU A 571 16.68 11.11 13.53
CA GLU A 571 18.06 10.75 13.28
C GLU A 571 18.23 10.36 11.82
N PHE A 572 19.34 10.81 11.22
CA PHE A 572 19.69 10.48 9.84
C PHE A 572 21.09 9.87 9.80
N GLU A 573 21.19 8.67 9.24
CA GLU A 573 22.45 7.97 9.04
C GLU A 573 23.25 8.59 7.89
N GLY A 574 24.54 8.73 8.09
CA GLY A 574 25.49 9.31 7.15
C GLY A 574 26.10 10.62 7.66
N ASP A 575 27.41 10.73 7.51
CA ASP A 575 28.15 11.96 7.82
C ASP A 575 27.66 13.10 6.90
N PRO A 576 27.17 14.22 7.44
CA PRO A 576 26.70 15.36 6.65
C PRO A 576 27.76 15.94 5.69
N ALA A 577 29.04 15.84 6.00
CA ALA A 577 30.10 16.31 5.12
C ALA A 577 30.25 15.45 3.87
N ARG A 578 29.99 14.14 3.98
CA ARG A 578 30.05 13.19 2.87
C ARG A 578 28.71 12.99 2.18
N TYR A 579 27.62 13.03 2.94
CA TYR A 579 26.24 12.82 2.47
C TYR A 579 25.39 14.03 2.87
N PRO A 580 25.48 15.16 2.15
CA PRO A 580 24.88 16.42 2.59
C PRO A 580 23.35 16.46 2.47
N LEU A 581 22.73 15.57 1.68
CA LEU A 581 21.33 15.62 1.32
C LEU A 581 20.49 14.62 2.12
N PHE A 582 19.25 14.95 2.42
CA PHE A 582 18.28 14.04 3.00
C PHE A 582 17.62 13.19 1.90
N LEU A 583 17.57 11.87 2.09
CA LEU A 583 16.84 10.98 1.18
C LEU A 583 15.39 10.87 1.63
N HIS A 584 14.47 11.15 0.72
CA HIS A 584 13.03 10.91 0.88
C HIS A 584 12.55 9.87 -0.13
N VAL A 585 12.40 8.61 0.32
CA VAL A 585 11.84 7.55 -0.52
C VAL A 585 10.33 7.51 -0.39
N TYR A 586 9.64 7.29 -1.50
CA TYR A 586 8.18 7.23 -1.51
C TYR A 586 7.65 6.09 -2.40
N PRO A 587 6.54 5.44 -2.02
CA PRO A 587 5.91 4.44 -2.87
C PRO A 587 5.36 5.09 -4.14
N SER A 588 5.73 4.60 -5.31
CA SER A 588 5.16 5.12 -6.57
C SER A 588 3.72 4.64 -6.74
N ILE A 589 2.90 5.43 -7.45
CA ILE A 589 1.51 5.05 -7.75
C ILE A 589 1.44 3.78 -8.61
N ALA A 590 2.43 3.56 -9.47
CA ALA A 590 2.50 2.40 -10.35
C ALA A 590 2.92 1.13 -9.60
N HIS A 591 4.05 1.18 -8.89
CA HIS A 591 4.71 -0.02 -8.38
C HIS A 591 4.66 -0.18 -6.85
N SER A 592 4.34 0.87 -6.09
CA SER A 592 4.31 0.85 -4.62
C SER A 592 5.65 0.35 -4.03
N ASP A 593 5.66 -0.83 -3.43
CA ASP A 593 6.82 -1.52 -2.85
C ASP A 593 7.57 -2.43 -3.85
N GLY A 594 7.28 -2.34 -5.14
CA GLY A 594 7.80 -3.19 -6.20
C GLY A 594 6.78 -4.16 -6.78
N ARG A 595 5.67 -4.42 -6.06
CA ARG A 595 4.60 -5.29 -6.58
C ARG A 595 3.99 -4.70 -7.85
N GLY A 596 3.78 -5.55 -8.86
CA GLY A 596 3.24 -5.12 -10.15
C GLY A 596 4.27 -4.50 -11.10
N ALA A 597 5.56 -4.41 -10.73
CA ALA A 597 6.62 -3.96 -11.63
C ALA A 597 6.79 -4.87 -12.86
N ASN A 598 6.36 -6.14 -12.79
CA ASN A 598 6.31 -7.05 -13.93
C ASN A 598 5.16 -6.78 -14.90
N LEU A 599 4.19 -5.92 -14.56
CA LEU A 599 3.05 -5.61 -15.40
C LEU A 599 3.39 -4.43 -16.35
N SER A 600 3.34 -4.66 -17.66
CA SER A 600 3.75 -3.66 -18.65
C SER A 600 2.91 -2.39 -18.60
N TRP A 601 1.60 -2.49 -18.34
CA TRP A 601 0.74 -1.29 -18.20
C TRP A 601 1.18 -0.39 -17.04
N LEU A 602 1.70 -0.97 -15.97
CA LEU A 602 2.21 -0.19 -14.84
C LEU A 602 3.60 0.38 -15.11
N GLN A 603 4.43 -0.30 -15.91
CA GLN A 603 5.70 0.25 -16.39
C GLN A 603 5.50 1.46 -17.32
N GLU A 604 4.41 1.46 -18.08
CA GLU A 604 4.04 2.53 -19.02
C GLU A 604 3.20 3.64 -18.36
N LEU A 605 2.74 3.44 -17.12
CA LEU A 605 1.97 4.43 -16.38
C LEU A 605 2.88 5.60 -15.97
N PRO A 606 2.66 6.82 -16.49
CA PRO A 606 3.47 7.95 -16.10
C PRO A 606 3.24 8.33 -14.64
N ASP A 607 4.31 8.75 -13.99
CA ASP A 607 4.18 9.41 -12.69
C ASP A 607 3.33 10.68 -12.84
N PRO A 608 2.37 10.93 -11.96
CA PRO A 608 1.40 12.02 -12.15
C PRO A 608 1.99 13.43 -12.04
N VAL A 609 3.17 13.57 -11.44
CA VAL A 609 3.84 14.86 -11.25
C VAL A 609 4.99 15.04 -12.24
N THR A 610 5.91 14.09 -12.31
CA THR A 610 7.12 14.17 -13.13
C THR A 610 6.89 13.71 -14.56
N THR A 611 5.81 13.00 -14.85
CA THR A 611 5.49 12.32 -16.13
C THR A 611 6.52 11.27 -16.57
N ALA A 612 7.42 10.90 -15.68
CA ALA A 612 8.49 9.92 -15.94
C ALA A 612 7.95 8.49 -15.97
N VAL A 613 8.58 7.64 -16.81
CA VAL A 613 8.27 6.23 -16.99
C VAL A 613 9.56 5.40 -17.07
N TRP A 614 9.46 4.09 -16.76
CA TRP A 614 10.42 3.00 -16.99
C TRP A 614 11.73 3.05 -16.22
N ARG A 615 12.18 4.21 -15.69
CA ARG A 615 13.49 4.36 -15.04
C ARG A 615 13.35 5.00 -13.68
N ASN A 616 14.40 4.90 -12.87
CA ASN A 616 14.50 5.68 -11.64
C ASN A 616 14.84 7.14 -11.95
N TRP A 617 14.24 8.02 -11.18
CA TRP A 617 14.57 9.44 -11.16
C TRP A 617 14.72 9.93 -9.72
N VAL A 618 15.39 11.05 -9.56
CA VAL A 618 15.46 11.79 -8.29
C VAL A 618 14.94 13.20 -8.51
N GLU A 619 14.01 13.62 -7.67
CA GLU A 619 13.51 14.99 -7.66
C GLU A 619 14.41 15.83 -6.75
N VAL A 620 14.92 16.94 -7.26
CA VAL A 620 15.78 17.85 -6.52
C VAL A 620 15.33 19.29 -6.72
N ASN A 621 15.46 20.11 -5.68
CA ASN A 621 15.18 21.54 -5.74
C ASN A 621 16.12 22.26 -6.71
N PRO A 622 15.70 23.30 -7.47
CA PRO A 622 16.57 24.06 -8.36
C PRO A 622 17.82 24.62 -7.68
N LYS A 623 17.75 25.14 -6.47
CA LYS A 623 18.90 25.64 -5.70
C LYS A 623 19.88 24.53 -5.37
N THR A 624 19.35 23.34 -5.03
CA THR A 624 20.19 22.14 -4.77
C THR A 624 20.87 21.65 -6.04
N ALA A 625 20.13 21.63 -7.17
CA ALA A 625 20.67 21.24 -8.47
C ALA A 625 21.78 22.20 -8.93
N GLU A 626 21.57 23.51 -8.81
CA GLU A 626 22.56 24.55 -9.11
C GLU A 626 23.85 24.38 -8.28
N THR A 627 23.70 24.19 -6.94
CA THR A 627 24.84 23.97 -6.03
C THR A 627 25.68 22.74 -6.43
N LEU A 628 25.03 21.71 -6.98
CA LEU A 628 25.67 20.46 -7.40
C LEU A 628 26.09 20.43 -8.87
N GLY A 629 25.84 21.51 -9.65
CA GLY A 629 26.10 21.56 -11.07
C GLY A 629 25.27 20.55 -11.89
N LEU A 630 24.04 20.25 -11.44
CA LEU A 630 23.12 19.30 -12.07
C LEU A 630 22.06 20.02 -12.89
N ALA A 631 21.73 19.45 -14.04
CA ALA A 631 20.62 19.88 -14.88
C ALA A 631 19.53 18.81 -14.94
N ASP A 632 18.32 19.22 -15.35
CA ASP A 632 17.20 18.32 -15.60
C ASP A 632 17.59 17.28 -16.68
N GLY A 633 17.32 15.99 -16.41
CA GLY A 633 17.70 14.88 -17.27
C GLY A 633 19.12 14.35 -17.09
N ASP A 634 19.98 14.99 -16.30
CA ASP A 634 21.33 14.47 -16.02
C ASP A 634 21.26 13.09 -15.35
N GLY A 635 22.20 12.21 -15.71
CA GLY A 635 22.44 10.98 -14.97
C GLY A 635 23.23 11.24 -13.70
N VAL A 636 22.87 10.57 -12.63
CA VAL A 636 23.56 10.65 -11.34
C VAL A 636 23.70 9.28 -10.68
N VAL A 637 24.75 9.14 -9.87
CA VAL A 637 24.85 8.09 -8.84
C VAL A 637 24.36 8.68 -7.53
N VAL A 638 23.33 8.05 -6.96
CA VAL A 638 22.84 8.31 -5.61
C VAL A 638 23.56 7.37 -4.67
N ALA A 639 24.29 7.89 -3.72
CA ALA A 639 25.04 7.08 -2.75
C ALA A 639 24.65 7.40 -1.32
N SER A 640 24.47 6.36 -0.50
CA SER A 640 24.30 6.41 0.95
C SER A 640 25.42 5.64 1.65
N PRO A 641 25.50 5.63 2.99
CA PRO A 641 26.45 4.74 3.71
C PRO A 641 26.25 3.24 3.44
N PHE A 642 25.10 2.85 2.88
CA PHE A 642 24.66 1.46 2.76
C PHE A 642 24.77 0.90 1.35
N GLY A 643 24.75 1.77 0.35
CA GLY A 643 24.84 1.37 -1.06
C GLY A 643 24.74 2.55 -2.01
N SER A 644 24.70 2.23 -3.30
CA SER A 644 24.54 3.23 -4.35
C SER A 644 23.68 2.70 -5.49
N MET A 645 23.06 3.62 -6.22
CA MET A 645 22.28 3.29 -7.43
C MET A 645 22.31 4.45 -8.41
N GLU A 646 21.98 4.16 -9.66
CA GLU A 646 21.88 5.13 -10.73
C GLU A 646 20.44 5.66 -10.86
N ALA A 647 20.31 6.96 -11.15
CA ALA A 647 19.04 7.62 -11.42
C ALA A 647 19.21 8.82 -12.36
N PHE A 648 18.11 9.32 -12.90
CA PHE A 648 18.09 10.58 -13.67
C PHE A 648 17.54 11.72 -12.81
N VAL A 649 18.06 12.92 -13.02
CA VAL A 649 17.63 14.11 -12.27
C VAL A 649 16.34 14.66 -12.87
N VAL A 650 15.40 14.98 -12.00
CA VAL A 650 14.24 15.83 -12.26
C VAL A 650 14.39 17.07 -11.38
N VAL A 651 14.63 18.21 -11.99
CA VAL A 651 14.66 19.48 -11.26
C VAL A 651 13.23 19.92 -11.00
N HIS A 652 12.82 19.95 -9.72
CA HIS A 652 11.44 20.26 -9.35
C HIS A 652 11.39 21.35 -8.26
N PRO A 653 10.76 22.51 -8.52
CA PRO A 653 10.80 23.67 -7.61
C PRO A 653 10.12 23.43 -6.26
N ALA A 654 9.16 22.53 -6.22
CA ALA A 654 8.42 22.22 -5.00
C ALA A 654 9.00 21.04 -4.19
N THR A 655 10.18 20.53 -4.56
CA THR A 655 11.00 19.69 -3.67
C THR A 655 11.70 20.59 -2.65
N ALA A 656 11.70 20.23 -1.38
CA ALA A 656 12.36 21.05 -0.36
C ALA A 656 13.89 21.13 -0.61
N PRO A 657 14.54 22.27 -0.37
CA PRO A 657 15.98 22.40 -0.51
C PRO A 657 16.73 21.35 0.34
N GLY A 658 17.78 20.77 -0.20
CA GLY A 658 18.59 19.73 0.48
C GLY A 658 17.92 18.35 0.55
N VAL A 659 16.77 18.16 -0.10
CA VAL A 659 16.08 16.87 -0.19
C VAL A 659 16.27 16.26 -1.56
N VAL A 660 16.47 14.95 -1.59
CA VAL A 660 16.44 14.08 -2.77
C VAL A 660 15.23 13.16 -2.62
N ALA A 661 14.18 13.37 -3.42
CA ALA A 661 13.02 12.48 -3.42
C ALA A 661 13.18 11.40 -4.50
N LEU A 662 12.91 10.13 -4.13
CA LEU A 662 13.21 8.96 -4.95
C LEU A 662 12.05 7.95 -4.88
N PRO A 663 11.38 7.61 -6.01
CA PRO A 663 10.31 6.63 -6.04
C PRO A 663 10.83 5.21 -5.82
N LEU A 664 10.09 4.44 -5.03
CA LEU A 664 10.27 3.01 -4.85
C LEU A 664 9.63 2.20 -5.99
N GLY A 665 10.05 0.96 -6.14
CA GLY A 665 9.38 -0.05 -6.94
C GLY A 665 10.09 -0.50 -8.20
N GLN A 666 11.17 0.16 -8.62
CA GLN A 666 12.08 -0.30 -9.67
C GLN A 666 13.33 -0.98 -9.08
N GLY A 667 14.12 -1.64 -9.93
CA GLY A 667 15.39 -2.25 -9.55
C GLY A 667 15.29 -3.72 -9.17
N HIS A 668 14.29 -4.43 -9.69
CA HIS A 668 14.22 -5.87 -9.59
C HIS A 668 15.35 -6.56 -10.34
N THR A 669 15.92 -7.61 -9.78
CA THR A 669 16.88 -8.50 -10.42
C THR A 669 16.22 -9.76 -10.97
N ARG A 670 15.02 -10.04 -10.48
CA ARG A 670 14.12 -11.12 -10.89
C ARG A 670 12.72 -10.51 -11.15
N TYR A 671 11.67 -11.24 -11.14
CA TYR A 671 10.28 -10.80 -11.30
C TYR A 671 9.84 -10.56 -12.75
N GLY A 672 10.44 -11.30 -13.68
CA GLY A 672 10.09 -11.29 -15.10
C GLY A 672 10.79 -10.20 -15.92
N THR A 673 10.67 -10.28 -17.25
CA THR A 673 11.39 -9.43 -18.21
C THR A 673 10.98 -7.96 -18.15
N ASN A 674 9.74 -7.67 -17.74
CA ASN A 674 9.27 -6.28 -17.63
C ASN A 674 9.87 -5.56 -16.41
N ALA A 675 10.22 -6.26 -15.34
CA ALA A 675 10.74 -5.68 -14.09
C ALA A 675 12.27 -5.81 -13.98
N ALA A 676 12.83 -6.95 -14.40
CA ALA A 676 14.22 -7.27 -14.17
C ALA A 676 15.18 -6.30 -14.89
N ASN A 677 16.22 -5.88 -14.17
CA ASN A 677 17.28 -5.01 -14.68
C ASN A 677 16.80 -3.63 -15.17
N ARG A 678 15.70 -3.13 -14.59
CA ARG A 678 15.19 -1.76 -14.83
C ARG A 678 15.50 -0.89 -13.62
N GLY A 679 16.49 0.02 -13.78
CA GLY A 679 16.93 0.90 -12.71
C GLY A 679 17.61 0.18 -11.54
N GLY A 680 17.73 0.87 -10.40
CA GLY A 680 18.26 0.36 -9.15
C GLY A 680 17.17 0.24 -8.08
N ASN A 681 17.43 -0.58 -7.06
CA ASN A 681 16.52 -0.76 -5.95
C ASN A 681 16.78 0.27 -4.85
N PRO A 682 15.88 1.24 -4.57
CA PRO A 682 16.10 2.23 -3.53
C PRO A 682 16.19 1.67 -2.11
N PHE A 683 15.64 0.49 -1.84
CA PHE A 683 15.81 -0.17 -0.54
C PHE A 683 17.27 -0.51 -0.22
N SER A 684 18.13 -0.57 -1.24
CA SER A 684 19.60 -0.76 -1.04
C SER A 684 20.29 0.43 -0.38
N LEU A 685 19.68 1.61 -0.43
CA LEU A 685 20.21 2.84 0.17
C LEU A 685 19.82 3.01 1.64
N LEU A 686 18.88 2.19 2.16
CA LEU A 686 18.20 2.42 3.43
C LEU A 686 18.91 1.77 4.61
N PRO A 687 18.85 2.41 5.82
CA PRO A 687 19.39 1.86 7.06
C PRO A 687 18.48 0.79 7.67
N VAL A 688 19.07 -0.05 8.52
CA VAL A 688 18.31 -0.94 9.41
C VAL A 688 17.96 -0.17 10.69
N LYS A 689 17.11 0.87 10.53
CA LYS A 689 16.62 1.72 11.63
C LYS A 689 15.12 1.56 11.79
N ALA A 690 14.66 1.84 12.99
CA ALA A 690 13.24 1.79 13.33
C ALA A 690 12.78 3.07 14.03
N ASP A 691 11.51 3.38 13.89
CA ASP A 691 10.84 4.36 14.72
C ASP A 691 10.92 3.95 16.20
N ARG A 692 11.26 4.90 17.06
CA ARG A 692 11.48 4.67 18.48
C ARG A 692 10.19 4.31 19.25
N GLY A 693 9.05 4.79 18.77
CA GLY A 693 7.76 4.59 19.44
C GLY A 693 7.08 3.28 19.08
N SER A 694 7.16 2.87 17.82
CA SER A 694 6.42 1.72 17.29
C SER A 694 7.29 0.55 16.84
N GLY A 695 8.58 0.79 16.58
CA GLY A 695 9.43 -0.18 15.92
C GLY A 695 9.22 -0.30 14.40
N ALA A 696 8.39 0.55 13.78
CA ALA A 696 8.20 0.60 12.33
C ALA A 696 9.50 0.94 11.58
N PRO A 697 9.67 0.55 10.30
CA PRO A 697 10.90 0.83 9.56
C PRO A 697 11.06 2.33 9.30
N ALA A 698 12.21 2.89 9.71
CA ALA A 698 12.55 4.29 9.53
C ALA A 698 13.20 4.53 8.16
N ARG A 699 12.44 4.42 7.09
CA ARG A 699 12.90 4.48 5.69
C ARG A 699 13.44 5.83 5.25
N GLN A 700 13.02 6.91 5.92
CA GLN A 700 13.44 8.29 5.61
C GLN A 700 14.70 8.71 6.37
N SER A 701 15.29 7.80 7.18
CA SER A 701 16.33 8.16 8.16
C SER A 701 17.74 7.96 7.62
N THR A 702 18.00 8.40 6.38
CA THR A 702 19.36 8.39 5.82
C THR A 702 19.65 9.63 5.00
N ARG A 703 20.94 9.91 4.85
CA ARG A 703 21.50 10.95 4.00
C ARG A 703 22.14 10.33 2.77
N VAL A 704 22.20 11.12 1.69
CA VAL A 704 22.79 10.73 0.41
C VAL A 704 23.68 11.83 -0.15
N SER A 705 24.55 11.44 -1.07
CA SER A 705 25.22 12.33 -2.02
C SER A 705 24.75 12.03 -3.45
N LEU A 706 24.80 13.03 -4.30
CA LEU A 706 24.59 12.91 -5.74
C LEU A 706 25.89 13.23 -6.46
N ALA A 707 26.32 12.34 -7.34
CA ALA A 707 27.47 12.55 -8.20
C ALA A 707 27.04 12.41 -9.66
N LYS A 708 27.34 13.41 -10.51
CA LYS A 708 27.03 13.37 -11.94
C LYS A 708 27.68 12.16 -12.59
N ALA A 709 26.95 11.43 -13.42
CA ALA A 709 27.38 10.23 -14.10
C ALA A 709 26.82 10.18 -15.52
N LYS A 710 27.58 9.57 -16.41
CA LYS A 710 27.12 9.31 -17.78
C LYS A 710 26.35 7.97 -17.78
N LEU A 711 25.04 8.04 -17.80
CA LEU A 711 24.19 6.87 -17.89
C LEU A 711 23.79 6.55 -19.33
N ALA A 712 23.48 5.28 -19.58
CA ALA A 712 22.97 4.85 -20.88
C ALA A 712 21.51 5.31 -21.07
N GLY A 713 21.23 5.99 -22.19
CA GLY A 713 19.89 6.50 -22.55
C GLY A 713 19.53 7.79 -21.81
N SER A 714 18.25 8.10 -21.74
CA SER A 714 17.70 9.30 -21.12
C SER A 714 16.49 8.99 -20.27
N LEU A 715 16.06 9.92 -19.43
CA LEU A 715 14.78 9.84 -18.75
C LEU A 715 13.66 10.04 -19.76
N VAL A 716 12.76 9.08 -19.86
CA VAL A 716 11.58 9.18 -20.72
C VAL A 716 10.44 9.82 -19.95
N ARG A 717 9.85 10.85 -20.54
CA ARG A 717 8.65 11.54 -20.03
C ARG A 717 7.58 11.54 -21.11
N THR A 718 6.31 11.42 -20.70
CA THR A 718 5.18 11.42 -21.65
C THR A 718 4.81 12.82 -22.10
N VAL A 719 5.28 13.87 -21.41
CA VAL A 719 5.15 15.27 -21.81
C VAL A 719 6.57 15.84 -21.92
N ASN A 720 7.02 16.13 -23.12
CA ASN A 720 8.22 16.93 -23.32
C ASN A 720 7.89 18.38 -23.02
N VAL A 721 8.36 18.89 -21.91
CA VAL A 721 8.38 20.32 -21.66
C VAL A 721 9.63 20.85 -22.39
N GLU A 722 9.51 21.11 -23.68
CA GLU A 722 10.47 21.93 -24.40
C GLU A 722 10.29 23.37 -23.93
N GLY A 723 11.09 23.78 -23.01
CA GLY A 723 11.15 25.14 -22.49
C GLY A 723 11.84 25.13 -21.13
N GLN A 724 12.93 25.88 -21.04
CA GLN A 724 13.51 26.23 -19.77
C GLN A 724 12.41 26.87 -18.92
N TRP A 725 12.00 26.24 -17.82
CA TRP A 725 11.23 26.89 -16.80
C TRP A 725 12.07 28.06 -16.27
N LYS A 726 11.76 29.28 -16.71
CA LYS A 726 12.32 30.47 -16.09
C LYS A 726 11.57 30.66 -14.77
N TYR A 727 12.17 30.21 -13.70
CA TYR A 727 11.62 30.24 -12.33
C TYR A 727 11.48 31.65 -11.77
N GLU A 728 11.90 32.68 -12.51
CA GLU A 728 11.89 34.08 -12.09
C GLU A 728 10.49 34.66 -11.83
N ASN A 729 9.42 33.94 -12.19
CA ASN A 729 8.04 34.44 -12.10
C ASN A 729 7.12 33.59 -11.20
N ILE A 730 7.64 32.66 -10.37
CA ILE A 730 6.82 31.77 -9.53
C ILE A 730 7.08 31.94 -8.03
N LEU A 731 7.92 32.91 -7.64
CA LEU A 731 8.14 33.29 -6.24
C LEU A 731 7.44 34.60 -5.92
#